data_93fd98981c654f2a705483b1d0edb76e
#
_entry.id   93fd98981c654f2a705483b1d0edb76e
#
_cell.length_a   1.000
_cell.length_b   1.000
_cell.length_c   1.000
_cell.angle_alpha   90.00
_cell.angle_beta   90.00
_cell.angle_gamma   90.00
#
_symmetry.space_group_name_H-M   'P 1'
#
loop_
_entity.id
_entity.type
_entity.pdbx_description
1 polymer ?
#
loop_
_entity_poly.entity_id
_entity_poly.type
_entity_poly.pdbx_seq_one_letter_code
_entity_poly.pdbx_strand_id
1 'polypeptide(L)'
;MLLAAFFLILVFAAGVAVDLAPSGPGYTAGSIAPTAIRAPRAAVIPNSVETKQAQDAAAAKVEPRYDYSPDAASSKADLQAAELGLNLMPIDDAFSATKAPEARQVELQSALPSLPSDARATLMALDRSRWPAIKQAAQTLLVAAERQEINDTEVASRRVELTAQYMPTGLTTAEQGLVAALASPMIVANSSYSATLTQQAKKQAADAVKPVEDTVQAGQVIVDQGHVIGPAEMVQITYFKLDSAQVDWGRPAAWMLLGIVISGMLLGWLWRFRPDYWNRGRTLILIGLIFAVAVLAVKLPAGRATLPYLIPTAAAGMLLTVLLDAGAGMVMLALVAIVAGTATGSSLELATYVFLGGFAGLLAVRKGERLHFFVQAGIAIAATDLVVVGVFALLGQHDVAGMLQLWAAAVGAAAIATVVTIGSFALLGNMFGILTGSQLMELANPSQPLLRRLLTETPGTYHHSLMVGNLAEPAATAIGADPLLTRVAAYYHDIGKLANPLVFIENQSNGENIHDELSPEDSAAILREHVAAGIDFAYKAKLPKPLIAFIPQHHGTALLSFFYAKARVAAAEPFGGLDTAAGAAAADAVDQRRFRHSGPKPQTREAAVLMLADGVEASVRSLSSRDEASIKAMVSQIIQERLGDGQLNECDITIRDVERVREAFIGQLIGMYHQRIAYPQNKIVELETRRGRGLG
;
A
#
# COMPACT_ATOMS: atom_id res chain seq x y z
N MET A 1 -7.15 27.39 18.42
CA MET A 1 -6.37 26.87 19.54
C MET A 1 -7.19 25.95 20.45
N LEU A 2 -8.23 26.43 21.11
CA LEU A 2 -9.06 25.60 22.01
C LEU A 2 -9.63 24.36 21.34
N LEU A 3 -10.09 24.44 20.07
CA LEU A 3 -10.57 23.31 19.27
C LEU A 3 -9.47 22.28 18.97
N ALA A 4 -8.26 22.71 18.64
CA ALA A 4 -7.14 21.78 18.38
C ALA A 4 -6.69 21.09 19.67
N ALA A 5 -6.59 21.82 20.78
CA ALA A 5 -6.29 21.25 22.08
C ALA A 5 -7.39 20.28 22.54
N PHE A 6 -8.66 20.64 22.36
CA PHE A 6 -9.80 19.78 22.67
C PHE A 6 -9.78 18.50 21.84
N PHE A 7 -9.46 18.60 20.54
CA PHE A 7 -9.38 17.45 19.65
C PHE A 7 -8.24 16.50 20.04
N LEU A 8 -7.07 17.04 20.40
CA LEU A 8 -5.95 16.24 20.91
C LEU A 8 -6.30 15.54 22.24
N ILE A 9 -6.97 16.23 23.15
CA ILE A 9 -7.45 15.65 24.41
C ILE A 9 -8.46 14.52 24.12
N LEU A 10 -9.38 14.73 23.18
CA LEU A 10 -10.37 13.71 22.79
C LEU A 10 -9.71 12.45 22.22
N VAL A 11 -8.67 12.61 21.42
CA VAL A 11 -7.90 11.48 20.85
C VAL A 11 -7.21 10.66 21.92
N PHE A 12 -6.58 11.32 22.89
CA PHE A 12 -5.95 10.61 23.99
C PHE A 12 -6.98 9.99 24.95
N ALA A 13 -8.11 10.64 25.16
CA ALA A 13 -9.24 10.05 25.90
C ALA A 13 -9.78 8.79 25.19
N ALA A 14 -9.91 8.83 23.88
CA ALA A 14 -10.28 7.65 23.10
C ALA A 14 -9.21 6.54 23.15
N GLY A 15 -7.92 6.90 23.12
CA GLY A 15 -6.81 5.97 23.32
C GLY A 15 -6.82 5.30 24.69
N VAL A 16 -7.12 6.07 25.73
CA VAL A 16 -7.34 5.54 27.10
C VAL A 16 -8.54 4.63 27.17
N ALA A 17 -9.64 4.95 26.47
CA ALA A 17 -10.83 4.11 26.41
C ALA A 17 -10.54 2.75 25.76
N VAL A 18 -9.64 2.68 24.79
CA VAL A 18 -9.18 1.43 24.18
C VAL A 18 -8.44 0.55 25.20
N ASP A 19 -7.66 1.12 26.11
CA ASP A 19 -6.98 0.36 27.16
C ASP A 19 -7.94 -0.12 28.26
N LEU A 20 -9.06 0.55 28.45
CA LEU A 20 -10.11 0.15 29.37
C LEU A 20 -11.00 -0.96 28.76
N ALA A 21 -11.02 -1.10 27.45
CA ALA A 21 -11.69 -2.22 26.83
C ALA A 21 -10.95 -3.52 27.16
N PRO A 22 -11.62 -4.57 27.65
CA PRO A 22 -10.98 -5.86 27.93
C PRO A 22 -10.50 -6.49 26.63
N SER A 23 -9.30 -6.14 26.20
CA SER A 23 -8.66 -6.70 25.02
C SER A 23 -7.47 -7.54 25.47
N GLY A 24 -7.60 -8.87 25.39
CA GLY A 24 -6.45 -9.76 25.49
C GLY A 24 -5.47 -9.49 24.36
N PRO A 25 -4.20 -9.90 24.47
CA PRO A 25 -3.20 -9.72 23.44
C PRO A 25 -3.54 -10.42 22.12
N GLY A 26 -4.66 -11.15 22.08
CA GLY A 26 -5.18 -11.81 20.87
C GLY A 26 -4.23 -12.87 20.30
N TYR A 27 -3.49 -13.54 21.19
CA TYR A 27 -2.61 -14.64 20.77
C TYR A 27 -3.40 -15.74 20.08
N THR A 28 -2.94 -16.16 18.92
CA THR A 28 -3.48 -17.28 18.16
C THR A 28 -2.32 -18.14 17.67
N ALA A 29 -2.55 -19.44 17.54
CA ALA A 29 -1.56 -20.30 16.91
C ALA A 29 -1.25 -19.80 15.47
N GLY A 30 0.03 -19.70 15.13
CA GLY A 30 0.49 -19.13 13.87
C GLY A 30 0.74 -17.63 13.89
N SER A 31 0.37 -16.88 14.94
CA SER A 31 0.72 -15.48 15.10
C SER A 31 2.12 -15.29 15.70
N ILE A 32 2.73 -14.12 15.49
CA ILE A 32 4.05 -13.78 16.04
C ILE A 32 3.88 -13.19 17.45
N ALA A 33 4.71 -13.61 18.39
CA ALA A 33 4.74 -13.05 19.74
C ALA A 33 5.33 -11.62 19.71
N PRO A 34 4.57 -10.58 20.09
CA PRO A 34 5.06 -9.19 20.06
C PRO A 34 6.08 -8.90 21.17
N THR A 35 6.05 -9.71 22.22
CA THR A 35 6.99 -9.69 23.36
C THR A 35 7.22 -11.10 23.85
N ALA A 36 8.33 -11.35 24.55
CA ALA A 36 8.58 -12.65 25.16
C ALA A 36 7.46 -13.00 26.17
N ILE A 37 6.78 -14.11 25.94
CA ILE A 37 5.70 -14.62 26.77
C ILE A 37 6.31 -15.54 27.83
N ARG A 38 6.09 -15.23 29.11
CA ARG A 38 6.67 -15.97 30.24
C ARG A 38 5.59 -16.55 31.14
N ALA A 39 5.87 -17.73 31.70
CA ALA A 39 5.00 -18.34 32.69
C ALA A 39 4.97 -17.54 34.01
N PRO A 40 3.80 -17.14 34.51
CA PRO A 40 3.70 -16.34 35.76
C PRO A 40 3.98 -17.17 37.02
N ARG A 41 3.87 -18.49 36.96
CA ARG A 41 4.09 -19.44 38.05
C ARG A 41 4.47 -20.80 37.52
N ALA A 42 5.07 -21.64 38.36
CA ALA A 42 5.29 -23.05 38.02
C ALA A 42 3.95 -23.80 37.93
N ALA A 43 3.83 -24.67 36.94
CA ALA A 43 2.65 -25.55 36.76
C ALA A 43 2.99 -26.79 35.93
N VAL A 44 2.21 -27.83 36.13
CA VAL A 44 2.14 -29.01 35.24
C VAL A 44 0.93 -28.84 34.37
N ILE A 45 1.11 -28.79 33.05
CA ILE A 45 0.07 -28.45 32.09
C ILE A 45 -0.19 -29.63 31.18
N PRO A 46 -1.43 -30.18 31.13
CA PRO A 46 -1.77 -31.19 30.14
C PRO A 46 -1.66 -30.64 28.72
N ASN A 47 -0.77 -31.21 27.93
CA ASN A 47 -0.58 -30.82 26.55
C ASN A 47 -1.50 -31.63 25.62
N SER A 48 -2.66 -31.09 25.31
CA SER A 48 -3.65 -31.76 24.46
C SER A 48 -3.18 -31.99 23.03
N VAL A 49 -2.28 -31.14 22.53
CA VAL A 49 -1.74 -31.21 21.15
C VAL A 49 -0.77 -32.38 21.06
N GLU A 50 0.20 -32.48 21.97
CA GLU A 50 1.18 -33.58 21.98
C GLU A 50 0.53 -34.89 22.37
N THR A 51 -0.44 -34.90 23.32
CA THR A 51 -1.24 -36.07 23.64
C THR A 51 -1.93 -36.59 22.38
N LYS A 52 -2.58 -35.73 21.61
CA LYS A 52 -3.22 -36.12 20.36
C LYS A 52 -2.25 -36.68 19.33
N GLN A 53 -1.10 -36.07 19.18
CA GLN A 53 -0.04 -36.58 18.28
C GLN A 53 0.46 -37.97 18.71
N ALA A 54 0.66 -38.18 20.01
CA ALA A 54 1.04 -39.47 20.54
C ALA A 54 -0.05 -40.54 20.32
N GLN A 55 -1.32 -40.20 20.48
CA GLN A 55 -2.47 -41.05 20.21
C GLN A 55 -2.55 -41.43 18.72
N ASP A 56 -2.39 -40.45 17.83
CA ASP A 56 -2.43 -40.70 16.40
C ASP A 56 -1.23 -41.56 15.94
N ALA A 57 -0.06 -41.35 16.54
CA ALA A 57 1.13 -42.19 16.31
C ALA A 57 0.97 -43.62 16.83
N ALA A 58 0.30 -43.80 17.98
CA ALA A 58 -0.03 -45.14 18.51
C ALA A 58 -1.04 -45.86 17.62
N ALA A 59 -2.08 -45.15 17.16
CA ALA A 59 -3.06 -45.70 16.24
C ALA A 59 -2.46 -46.07 14.87
N ALA A 60 -1.49 -45.27 14.38
CA ALA A 60 -0.83 -45.55 13.10
C ALA A 60 0.04 -46.83 13.10
N LYS A 61 0.49 -47.27 14.26
CA LYS A 61 1.30 -48.51 14.41
C LYS A 61 0.45 -49.76 14.44
N VAL A 62 -0.86 -49.66 14.53
CA VAL A 62 -1.77 -50.82 14.58
C VAL A 62 -1.87 -51.43 13.19
N GLU A 63 -1.47 -52.73 13.12
CA GLU A 63 -1.62 -53.51 11.89
C GLU A 63 -3.07 -53.81 11.55
N PRO A 64 -3.39 -54.01 10.28
CA PRO A 64 -4.74 -54.42 9.86
C PRO A 64 -5.21 -55.67 10.58
N ARG A 65 -6.45 -55.68 11.04
CA ARG A 65 -7.09 -56.85 11.68
C ARG A 65 -8.05 -57.49 10.70
N TYR A 66 -8.03 -58.86 10.74
CA TYR A 66 -8.86 -59.68 9.89
C TYR A 66 -9.94 -60.38 10.70
N ASP A 67 -11.08 -60.66 10.09
CA ASP A 67 -12.18 -61.38 10.69
C ASP A 67 -12.00 -62.88 10.43
N TYR A 68 -11.24 -63.55 11.31
CA TYR A 68 -11.01 -64.97 11.25
C TYR A 68 -11.81 -65.68 12.39
N SER A 69 -12.64 -66.67 11.97
CA SER A 69 -13.37 -67.54 12.90
C SER A 69 -12.93 -68.99 12.69
N PRO A 70 -12.34 -69.67 13.70
CA PRO A 70 -11.93 -71.07 13.60
C PRO A 70 -13.07 -71.98 13.21
N ASP A 71 -14.28 -71.73 13.73
CA ASP A 71 -15.46 -72.53 13.42
C ASP A 71 -15.94 -72.38 11.97
N ALA A 72 -15.92 -71.14 11.47
CA ALA A 72 -16.26 -70.87 10.09
C ALA A 72 -15.21 -71.46 9.15
N ALA A 73 -13.91 -71.33 9.47
CA ALA A 73 -12.81 -71.91 8.72
C ALA A 73 -12.92 -73.46 8.69
N SER A 74 -13.24 -74.11 9.83
CA SER A 74 -13.46 -75.56 9.89
C SER A 74 -14.63 -76.02 9.02
N SER A 75 -15.73 -75.27 9.08
CA SER A 75 -16.92 -75.60 8.25
C SER A 75 -16.62 -75.44 6.76
N LYS A 76 -15.84 -74.42 6.40
CA LYS A 76 -15.36 -74.12 5.04
C LYS A 76 -14.40 -75.22 4.55
N ALA A 77 -13.50 -75.69 5.42
CA ALA A 77 -12.54 -76.76 5.11
C ALA A 77 -13.28 -78.07 4.77
N ASP A 78 -14.31 -78.39 5.57
CA ASP A 78 -15.09 -79.60 5.32
C ASP A 78 -15.93 -79.54 4.03
N LEU A 79 -16.49 -78.37 3.71
CA LEU A 79 -17.16 -78.14 2.43
C LEU A 79 -16.21 -78.28 1.24
N GLN A 80 -15.03 -77.69 1.36
CA GLN A 80 -14.02 -77.75 0.28
C GLN A 80 -13.47 -79.17 0.09
N ALA A 81 -13.27 -79.88 1.15
CA ALA A 81 -12.91 -81.31 1.07
C ALA A 81 -13.98 -82.15 0.39
N ALA A 82 -15.24 -81.86 0.64
CA ALA A 82 -16.37 -82.49 -0.03
C ALA A 82 -16.38 -82.11 -1.54
N GLU A 83 -16.20 -80.88 -1.84
CA GLU A 83 -16.06 -80.36 -3.24
C GLU A 83 -14.92 -81.04 -3.95
N LEU A 84 -13.73 -81.10 -3.36
CA LEU A 84 -12.58 -81.84 -3.88
C LEU A 84 -12.97 -83.29 -4.16
N GLY A 85 -13.72 -83.96 -3.20
CA GLY A 85 -14.20 -85.28 -3.38
C GLY A 85 -15.09 -85.47 -4.61
N LEU A 86 -15.99 -84.52 -4.85
CA LEU A 86 -16.84 -84.47 -6.06
C LEU A 86 -16.01 -84.30 -7.33
N ASN A 87 -15.04 -83.35 -7.31
CA ASN A 87 -14.15 -83.11 -8.44
C ASN A 87 -13.27 -84.36 -8.80
N LEU A 88 -13.00 -85.17 -7.83
CA LEU A 88 -12.21 -86.39 -8.02
C LEU A 88 -13.08 -87.65 -8.42
N MET A 89 -14.41 -87.57 -8.48
CA MET A 89 -15.26 -88.69 -8.91
C MET A 89 -14.88 -89.28 -10.27
N PRO A 90 -14.59 -88.49 -11.31
CA PRO A 90 -14.19 -89.07 -12.61
C PRO A 90 -12.93 -89.93 -12.50
N ILE A 91 -12.00 -89.53 -11.61
CA ILE A 91 -10.80 -90.32 -11.32
C ILE A 91 -11.17 -91.60 -10.48
N ASP A 92 -12.05 -91.50 -9.52
CA ASP A 92 -12.58 -92.67 -8.80
C ASP A 92 -13.16 -93.69 -9.76
N ASP A 93 -13.97 -93.25 -10.70
CA ASP A 93 -14.60 -94.10 -11.70
C ASP A 93 -13.54 -94.74 -12.62
N ALA A 94 -12.52 -94.01 -13.02
CA ALA A 94 -11.41 -94.53 -13.80
C ALA A 94 -10.59 -95.62 -13.08
N PHE A 95 -10.49 -95.49 -11.75
CA PHE A 95 -9.82 -96.51 -10.92
C PHE A 95 -10.78 -97.65 -10.41
N SER A 96 -12.03 -97.69 -10.84
CA SER A 96 -12.97 -98.72 -10.39
C SER A 96 -12.61 -100.15 -10.87
N ALA A 97 -13.00 -101.22 -10.13
CA ALA A 97 -12.57 -102.58 -10.43
C ALA A 97 -13.05 -103.20 -11.72
N THR A 98 -14.07 -102.56 -12.31
CA THR A 98 -14.75 -103.07 -13.53
C THR A 98 -14.15 -102.53 -14.90
N LYS A 99 -13.18 -101.56 -14.83
CA LYS A 99 -12.70 -100.95 -16.07
C LYS A 99 -11.41 -101.55 -16.63
N ALA A 100 -11.41 -101.76 -17.97
CA ALA A 100 -10.26 -102.25 -18.66
C ALA A 100 -9.11 -101.15 -18.73
N PRO A 101 -7.84 -101.60 -18.78
CA PRO A 101 -6.70 -100.67 -18.74
C PRO A 101 -6.72 -99.55 -19.75
N GLU A 102 -7.18 -99.81 -21.01
CA GLU A 102 -7.22 -98.81 -22.10
C GLU A 102 -8.32 -97.77 -21.85
N ALA A 103 -9.51 -98.13 -21.34
CA ALA A 103 -10.58 -97.23 -20.99
C ALA A 103 -10.18 -96.31 -19.87
N ARG A 104 -9.44 -96.86 -18.90
CA ARG A 104 -8.92 -96.09 -17.73
C ARG A 104 -7.95 -94.94 -18.22
N GLN A 105 -7.07 -95.23 -19.19
CA GLN A 105 -6.16 -94.23 -19.65
C GLN A 105 -6.88 -93.05 -20.35
N VAL A 106 -7.89 -93.31 -21.12
CA VAL A 106 -8.69 -92.28 -21.81
C VAL A 106 -9.44 -91.42 -20.81
N GLU A 107 -10.03 -92.01 -19.79
CA GLU A 107 -10.75 -91.26 -18.74
C GLU A 107 -9.80 -90.42 -17.87
N LEU A 108 -8.69 -90.99 -17.47
CA LEU A 108 -7.67 -90.22 -16.70
C LEU A 108 -7.09 -89.06 -17.49
N GLN A 109 -6.98 -89.21 -18.81
CA GLN A 109 -6.50 -88.16 -19.69
C GLN A 109 -7.48 -86.99 -19.85
N SER A 110 -8.78 -87.27 -19.78
CA SER A 110 -9.88 -86.29 -19.81
C SER A 110 -10.27 -85.75 -18.42
N ALA A 111 -9.97 -86.49 -17.38
CA ALA A 111 -10.22 -86.06 -15.99
C ALA A 111 -9.26 -84.93 -15.62
N LEU A 112 -9.81 -83.82 -15.04
CA LEU A 112 -9.08 -82.65 -14.58
C LEU A 112 -8.12 -82.04 -15.61
N PRO A 113 -8.62 -81.38 -16.68
CA PRO A 113 -7.80 -80.80 -17.72
C PRO A 113 -6.84 -79.72 -17.20
N SER A 114 -7.06 -79.15 -16.05
CA SER A 114 -6.21 -78.14 -15.37
C SER A 114 -5.02 -78.75 -14.60
N LEU A 115 -4.89 -80.09 -14.56
CA LEU A 115 -3.79 -80.70 -13.83
C LEU A 115 -2.44 -80.49 -14.55
N PRO A 116 -1.35 -80.07 -13.85
CA PRO A 116 -0.01 -79.94 -14.42
C PRO A 116 0.46 -81.26 -15.08
N SER A 117 1.30 -81.12 -16.11
CA SER A 117 1.81 -82.25 -16.93
C SER A 117 2.40 -83.36 -16.05
N ASP A 118 3.22 -83.01 -15.06
CA ASP A 118 3.94 -83.94 -14.18
C ASP A 118 3.00 -84.68 -13.26
N ALA A 119 2.03 -83.94 -12.68
CA ALA A 119 0.99 -84.52 -11.82
C ALA A 119 0.08 -85.49 -12.65
N ARG A 120 -0.23 -85.16 -13.87
CA ARG A 120 -0.98 -85.97 -14.82
C ARG A 120 -0.23 -87.24 -15.17
N ALA A 121 1.07 -87.13 -15.46
CA ALA A 121 1.95 -88.29 -15.73
C ALA A 121 1.97 -89.25 -14.52
N THR A 122 2.09 -88.68 -13.32
CA THR A 122 2.07 -89.45 -12.09
C THR A 122 0.70 -90.16 -11.90
N LEU A 123 -0.39 -89.46 -12.16
CA LEU A 123 -1.73 -90.06 -12.05
C LEU A 123 -1.94 -91.23 -13.00
N MET A 124 -1.48 -91.05 -14.25
CA MET A 124 -1.58 -92.12 -15.28
C MET A 124 -0.70 -93.35 -14.96
N ALA A 125 0.41 -93.16 -14.29
CA ALA A 125 1.32 -94.25 -13.86
C ALA A 125 0.95 -94.88 -12.51
N LEU A 126 -0.02 -94.31 -11.79
CA LEU A 126 -0.35 -94.67 -10.45
C LEU A 126 -0.98 -96.08 -10.39
N ASP A 127 -0.52 -96.96 -9.44
CA ASP A 127 -1.15 -98.22 -9.13
C ASP A 127 -2.57 -98.00 -8.51
N ARG A 128 -3.49 -98.87 -8.91
CA ARG A 128 -4.89 -98.78 -8.46
C ARG A 128 -5.01 -98.79 -6.94
N SER A 129 -4.21 -99.56 -6.26
CA SER A 129 -4.24 -99.69 -4.81
C SER A 129 -3.80 -98.44 -4.08
N ARG A 130 -3.04 -97.52 -4.78
CA ARG A 130 -2.52 -96.31 -4.17
C ARG A 130 -3.48 -95.08 -4.28
N TRP A 131 -4.45 -95.13 -5.24
CA TRP A 131 -5.38 -94.05 -5.45
C TRP A 131 -6.20 -93.65 -4.22
N PRO A 132 -6.79 -94.55 -3.44
CA PRO A 132 -7.53 -94.14 -2.24
C PRO A 132 -6.69 -93.41 -1.19
N ALA A 133 -5.40 -93.76 -1.07
CA ALA A 133 -4.47 -93.12 -0.19
C ALA A 133 -4.12 -91.69 -0.68
N ILE A 134 -3.92 -91.51 -1.98
CA ILE A 134 -3.65 -90.19 -2.60
C ILE A 134 -4.87 -89.29 -2.43
N LYS A 135 -6.08 -89.77 -2.72
CA LYS A 135 -7.31 -89.03 -2.53
C LYS A 135 -7.49 -88.60 -1.07
N GLN A 136 -7.33 -89.52 -0.14
CA GLN A 136 -7.38 -89.20 1.30
C GLN A 136 -6.29 -88.20 1.72
N ALA A 137 -5.10 -88.35 1.19
CA ALA A 137 -4.00 -87.41 1.48
C ALA A 137 -4.29 -85.98 0.96
N ALA A 138 -4.89 -85.83 -0.22
CA ALA A 138 -5.26 -84.55 -0.76
C ALA A 138 -6.37 -83.87 0.07
N GLN A 139 -7.41 -84.68 0.47
CA GLN A 139 -8.47 -84.15 1.33
C GLN A 139 -7.95 -83.76 2.72
N THR A 140 -7.12 -84.60 3.33
CA THR A 140 -6.50 -84.32 4.65
C THR A 140 -5.66 -83.06 4.62
N LEU A 141 -4.84 -82.91 3.58
CA LEU A 141 -4.01 -81.71 3.36
C LEU A 141 -4.90 -80.48 3.25
N LEU A 142 -5.93 -80.53 2.43
CA LEU A 142 -6.85 -79.40 2.20
C LEU A 142 -7.54 -78.96 3.48
N VAL A 143 -8.09 -79.94 4.25
CA VAL A 143 -8.75 -79.63 5.52
C VAL A 143 -7.78 -79.03 6.53
N ALA A 144 -6.57 -79.59 6.63
CA ALA A 144 -5.56 -79.06 7.56
C ALA A 144 -5.11 -77.66 7.15
N ALA A 145 -4.97 -77.39 5.87
CA ALA A 145 -4.59 -76.07 5.37
C ALA A 145 -5.68 -75.01 5.59
N GLU A 146 -6.93 -75.33 5.24
CA GLU A 146 -8.09 -74.42 5.35
C GLU A 146 -8.48 -74.11 6.81
N ARG A 147 -8.05 -74.90 7.78
CA ARG A 147 -8.20 -74.60 9.21
C ARG A 147 -7.23 -73.57 9.74
N GLN A 148 -6.23 -73.17 8.96
CA GLN A 148 -5.33 -72.05 9.27
C GLN A 148 -5.93 -70.75 8.76
N GLU A 149 -5.56 -69.64 9.37
CA GLU A 149 -5.97 -68.33 8.86
C GLU A 149 -5.27 -68.05 7.53
N ILE A 150 -6.07 -67.78 6.53
CA ILE A 150 -5.63 -67.42 5.19
C ILE A 150 -6.33 -66.12 4.77
N ASN A 151 -5.61 -65.02 4.81
CA ASN A 151 -6.18 -63.75 4.38
C ASN A 151 -6.16 -63.61 2.86
N ASP A 152 -7.01 -62.74 2.35
CA ASP A 152 -7.23 -62.56 0.90
C ASP A 152 -5.98 -62.03 0.18
N THR A 153 -5.11 -61.32 0.87
CA THR A 153 -3.86 -60.74 0.29
C THR A 153 -2.71 -61.73 0.24
N GLU A 154 -2.76 -62.83 1.02
CA GLU A 154 -1.67 -63.79 1.18
C GLU A 154 -1.95 -65.16 0.63
N VAL A 155 -3.10 -65.36 0.01
CA VAL A 155 -3.53 -66.69 -0.49
C VAL A 155 -2.45 -67.42 -1.29
N ALA A 156 -1.73 -66.72 -2.19
CA ALA A 156 -0.75 -67.34 -3.06
C ALA A 156 0.49 -67.85 -2.28
N SER A 157 1.02 -67.07 -1.31
CA SER A 157 2.14 -67.51 -0.49
C SER A 157 1.72 -68.58 0.53
N ARG A 158 0.51 -68.45 1.14
CA ARG A 158 -0.01 -69.41 2.11
C ARG A 158 -0.32 -70.75 1.44
N ARG A 159 -0.78 -70.80 0.19
CA ARG A 159 -0.95 -72.05 -0.57
C ARG A 159 0.33 -72.85 -0.61
N VAL A 160 1.44 -72.23 -0.96
CA VAL A 160 2.75 -72.91 -1.05
C VAL A 160 3.19 -73.37 0.33
N GLU A 161 3.13 -72.51 1.31
CA GLU A 161 3.55 -72.81 2.70
C GLU A 161 2.76 -73.93 3.31
N LEU A 162 1.39 -73.80 3.30
CA LEU A 162 0.50 -74.78 3.97
C LEU A 162 0.48 -76.13 3.24
N THR A 163 0.62 -76.15 1.89
CA THR A 163 0.78 -77.39 1.12
C THR A 163 2.05 -78.15 1.54
N ALA A 164 3.16 -77.42 1.73
CA ALA A 164 4.39 -78.05 2.23
C ALA A 164 4.30 -78.53 3.67
N GLN A 165 3.70 -77.68 4.56
CA GLN A 165 3.61 -77.94 5.99
C GLN A 165 2.69 -79.14 6.31
N TYR A 166 1.59 -79.27 5.62
CA TYR A 166 0.59 -80.29 5.94
C TYR A 166 0.65 -81.50 4.98
N MET A 167 1.71 -81.64 4.17
CA MET A 167 1.88 -82.78 3.31
C MET A 167 1.94 -84.08 4.07
N PRO A 168 1.03 -85.04 3.88
CA PRO A 168 1.04 -86.28 4.56
C PRO A 168 2.31 -87.11 4.35
N THR A 169 2.79 -87.83 5.38
CA THR A 169 3.98 -88.67 5.29
C THR A 169 3.69 -90.01 4.59
N GLY A 170 4.72 -90.72 4.11
CA GLY A 170 4.55 -92.03 3.46
C GLY A 170 4.21 -91.94 1.94
N LEU A 171 4.33 -90.76 1.34
CA LEU A 171 4.12 -90.58 -0.08
C LEU A 171 5.50 -90.41 -0.78
N THR A 172 5.63 -90.95 -1.99
CA THR A 172 6.80 -90.68 -2.83
C THR A 172 6.80 -89.21 -3.32
N THR A 173 7.93 -88.67 -3.75
CA THR A 173 8.03 -87.27 -4.27
C THR A 173 7.04 -87.03 -5.39
N ALA A 174 6.84 -87.99 -6.29
CA ALA A 174 5.86 -87.88 -7.40
C ALA A 174 4.41 -87.87 -6.86
N GLU A 175 4.08 -88.70 -5.86
CA GLU A 175 2.76 -88.72 -5.22
C GLU A 175 2.51 -87.43 -4.42
N GLN A 176 3.52 -86.85 -3.75
CA GLN A 176 3.43 -85.56 -3.10
C GLN A 176 3.11 -84.45 -4.12
N GLY A 177 3.76 -84.41 -5.27
CA GLY A 177 3.46 -83.48 -6.36
C GLY A 177 2.03 -83.62 -6.88
N LEU A 178 1.53 -84.86 -6.96
CA LEU A 178 0.11 -85.10 -7.36
C LEU A 178 -0.84 -84.61 -6.27
N VAL A 179 -0.65 -84.91 -4.98
CA VAL A 179 -1.47 -84.44 -3.87
C VAL A 179 -1.47 -82.90 -3.82
N ALA A 180 -0.32 -82.28 -3.99
CA ALA A 180 -0.22 -80.84 -4.05
C ALA A 180 -1.01 -80.26 -5.23
N ALA A 181 -0.89 -80.85 -6.41
CA ALA A 181 -1.63 -80.40 -7.61
C ALA A 181 -3.15 -80.53 -7.46
N LEU A 182 -3.62 -81.50 -6.71
CA LEU A 182 -5.06 -81.70 -6.44
C LEU A 182 -5.58 -80.77 -5.35
N ALA A 183 -4.90 -80.60 -4.25
CA ALA A 183 -5.36 -79.88 -3.05
C ALA A 183 -5.07 -78.37 -3.09
N SER A 184 -3.86 -77.97 -3.52
CA SER A 184 -3.40 -76.57 -3.44
C SER A 184 -4.29 -75.54 -4.16
N PRO A 185 -4.85 -75.84 -5.36
CA PRO A 185 -5.74 -74.90 -6.03
C PRO A 185 -7.05 -74.64 -5.28
N MET A 186 -7.46 -75.58 -4.42
CA MET A 186 -8.68 -75.50 -3.62
C MET A 186 -8.47 -74.67 -2.33
N ILE A 187 -7.27 -74.37 -1.93
CA ILE A 187 -6.97 -73.53 -0.78
C ILE A 187 -7.35 -72.08 -1.12
N VAL A 188 -8.30 -71.47 -0.36
CA VAL A 188 -8.80 -70.13 -0.60
C VAL A 188 -8.80 -69.30 0.68
N ALA A 189 -8.95 -67.98 0.53
CA ALA A 189 -9.03 -67.11 1.71
C ALA A 189 -10.22 -67.46 2.60
N ASN A 190 -9.99 -67.56 3.90
CA ASN A 190 -11.02 -67.82 4.93
C ASN A 190 -11.10 -66.71 6.01
N SER A 191 -10.30 -65.67 5.83
CA SER A 191 -10.41 -64.43 6.60
C SER A 191 -10.41 -63.22 5.68
N SER A 192 -11.15 -62.18 6.05
CA SER A 192 -11.25 -60.94 5.28
C SER A 192 -10.86 -59.73 6.16
N TYR A 193 -10.34 -58.68 5.54
CA TYR A 193 -10.04 -57.45 6.26
C TYR A 193 -11.27 -56.94 6.99
N SER A 194 -11.16 -56.68 8.30
CA SER A 194 -12.21 -56.10 9.12
C SER A 194 -11.88 -54.65 9.48
N ALA A 195 -12.54 -53.70 8.82
CA ALA A 195 -12.43 -52.29 9.14
C ALA A 195 -12.85 -52.00 10.59
N THR A 196 -13.87 -52.68 11.07
CA THR A 196 -14.40 -52.53 12.45
C THR A 196 -13.37 -52.94 13.49
N LEU A 197 -12.79 -54.13 13.37
CA LEU A 197 -11.77 -54.66 14.30
C LEU A 197 -10.51 -53.80 14.24
N THR A 198 -10.09 -53.38 13.05
CA THR A 198 -8.94 -52.48 12.84
C THR A 198 -9.18 -51.14 13.53
N GLN A 199 -10.35 -50.52 13.36
CA GLN A 199 -10.68 -49.26 14.03
C GLN A 199 -10.79 -49.38 15.54
N GLN A 200 -11.35 -50.48 16.03
CA GLN A 200 -11.40 -50.76 17.48
C GLN A 200 -10.01 -50.89 18.08
N ALA A 201 -9.10 -51.62 17.41
CA ALA A 201 -7.70 -51.75 17.82
C ALA A 201 -6.97 -50.43 17.81
N LYS A 202 -7.16 -49.59 16.77
CA LYS A 202 -6.60 -48.23 16.69
C LYS A 202 -7.09 -47.34 17.82
N LYS A 203 -8.39 -47.39 18.10
CA LYS A 203 -8.99 -46.63 19.20
C LYS A 203 -8.43 -47.10 20.56
N GLN A 204 -8.32 -48.38 20.79
CA GLN A 204 -7.73 -48.92 22.02
C GLN A 204 -6.27 -48.50 22.19
N ALA A 205 -5.48 -48.54 21.10
CA ALA A 205 -4.10 -48.08 21.11
C ALA A 205 -4.00 -46.60 21.46
N ALA A 206 -4.88 -45.78 20.90
CA ALA A 206 -4.97 -44.35 21.19
C ALA A 206 -5.39 -44.07 22.64
N ASP A 207 -6.45 -44.77 23.12
CA ASP A 207 -6.97 -44.59 24.48
C ASP A 207 -5.99 -45.06 25.58
N ALA A 208 -5.04 -45.92 25.25
CA ALA A 208 -4.00 -46.39 26.15
C ALA A 208 -2.85 -45.40 26.38
N VAL A 209 -2.76 -44.34 25.52
CA VAL A 209 -1.74 -43.29 25.64
C VAL A 209 -2.05 -42.42 26.84
N LYS A 210 -1.13 -42.30 27.78
CA LYS A 210 -1.23 -41.35 28.90
C LYS A 210 -1.12 -39.93 28.40
N PRO A 211 -1.88 -38.97 28.98
CA PRO A 211 -1.74 -37.57 28.67
C PRO A 211 -0.29 -37.08 28.81
N VAL A 212 0.21 -36.37 27.82
CA VAL A 212 1.51 -35.68 27.89
C VAL A 212 1.36 -34.44 28.75
N GLU A 213 2.26 -34.26 29.69
CA GLU A 213 2.25 -33.14 30.63
C GLU A 213 3.53 -32.35 30.50
N ASP A 214 3.41 -31.01 30.29
CA ASP A 214 4.51 -30.08 30.29
C ASP A 214 4.74 -29.51 31.68
N THR A 215 5.96 -29.62 32.20
CA THR A 215 6.35 -28.97 33.44
C THR A 215 7.01 -27.62 33.14
N VAL A 216 6.33 -26.53 33.47
CA VAL A 216 6.78 -25.16 33.23
C VAL A 216 7.18 -24.50 34.55
N GLN A 217 8.35 -23.85 34.60
CA GLN A 217 8.84 -23.13 35.77
C GLN A 217 8.37 -21.66 35.75
N ALA A 218 8.27 -21.05 36.96
CA ALA A 218 7.97 -19.62 37.07
C ALA A 218 9.04 -18.78 36.34
N GLY A 219 8.60 -17.84 35.49
CA GLY A 219 9.49 -16.99 34.68
C GLY A 219 10.08 -17.65 33.43
N GLN A 220 9.84 -18.95 33.21
CA GLN A 220 10.28 -19.65 31.99
C GLN A 220 9.64 -18.99 30.77
N VAL A 221 10.42 -18.79 29.69
CA VAL A 221 9.92 -18.28 28.41
C VAL A 221 9.11 -19.38 27.74
N ILE A 222 7.85 -19.10 27.44
CA ILE A 222 6.96 -19.96 26.67
C ILE A 222 7.20 -19.71 25.18
N VAL A 223 7.25 -18.42 24.77
CA VAL A 223 7.55 -17.99 23.39
C VAL A 223 8.43 -16.77 23.46
N ASP A 224 9.52 -16.74 22.69
CA ASP A 224 10.37 -15.56 22.56
C ASP A 224 9.72 -14.48 21.68
N GLN A 225 10.16 -13.23 21.89
CA GLN A 225 9.70 -12.10 21.06
C GLN A 225 10.05 -12.36 19.59
N GLY A 226 9.10 -12.10 18.70
CA GLY A 226 9.28 -12.25 17.26
C GLY A 226 9.16 -13.69 16.73
N HIS A 227 8.92 -14.67 17.61
CA HIS A 227 8.71 -16.06 17.19
C HIS A 227 7.22 -16.38 16.96
N VAL A 228 6.98 -17.34 16.08
CA VAL A 228 5.62 -17.80 15.79
C VAL A 228 5.12 -18.67 16.95
N ILE A 229 3.92 -18.37 17.44
CA ILE A 229 3.25 -19.15 18.50
C ILE A 229 2.77 -20.47 17.91
N GLY A 230 3.35 -21.56 18.33
CA GLY A 230 2.90 -22.89 17.94
C GLY A 230 1.63 -23.34 18.68
N PRO A 231 1.02 -24.46 18.24
CA PRO A 231 -0.16 -25.00 18.91
C PRO A 231 0.10 -25.48 20.34
N ALA A 232 1.28 -25.98 20.64
CA ALA A 232 1.67 -26.46 21.98
C ALA A 232 1.85 -25.28 22.95
N GLU A 233 2.55 -24.23 22.52
CA GLU A 233 2.72 -23.00 23.30
C GLU A 233 1.39 -22.30 23.54
N MET A 234 0.45 -22.39 22.59
CA MET A 234 -0.89 -21.83 22.78
C MET A 234 -1.66 -22.52 23.92
N VAL A 235 -1.48 -23.82 24.14
CA VAL A 235 -2.06 -24.54 25.29
C VAL A 235 -1.55 -23.94 26.61
N GLN A 236 -0.24 -23.66 26.70
CA GLN A 236 0.37 -23.07 27.90
C GLN A 236 -0.12 -21.63 28.12
N ILE A 237 -0.20 -20.82 27.05
CA ILE A 237 -0.73 -19.44 27.08
C ILE A 237 -2.16 -19.42 27.62
N THR A 238 -3.01 -20.30 27.08
CA THR A 238 -4.43 -20.39 27.49
C THR A 238 -4.57 -20.90 28.91
N TYR A 239 -3.76 -21.88 29.33
CA TYR A 239 -3.77 -22.41 30.70
C TYR A 239 -3.45 -21.32 31.74
N PHE A 240 -2.48 -20.46 31.46
CA PHE A 240 -2.12 -19.35 32.31
C PHE A 240 -3.03 -18.12 32.11
N LYS A 241 -4.01 -18.18 31.23
CA LYS A 241 -4.93 -17.07 30.88
C LYS A 241 -4.17 -15.82 30.41
N LEU A 242 -3.02 -15.99 29.77
CA LEU A 242 -2.21 -14.87 29.24
C LEU A 242 -2.83 -14.27 27.98
N ASP A 243 -3.78 -14.95 27.36
CA ASP A 243 -4.63 -14.48 26.27
C ASP A 243 -5.82 -13.63 26.77
N SER A 244 -6.11 -13.64 28.06
CA SER A 244 -7.22 -12.90 28.67
C SER A 244 -6.80 -11.51 29.17
N ALA A 245 -7.64 -10.51 28.93
CA ALA A 245 -7.39 -9.16 29.34
C ALA A 245 -7.59 -8.96 30.86
N GLN A 246 -6.57 -8.46 31.53
CA GLN A 246 -6.72 -7.77 32.80
C GLN A 246 -6.58 -6.26 32.59
N VAL A 247 -7.46 -5.48 33.19
CA VAL A 247 -7.37 -4.02 33.15
C VAL A 247 -6.20 -3.57 34.05
N ASP A 248 -5.08 -3.24 33.43
CA ASP A 248 -3.96 -2.62 34.11
C ASP A 248 -4.17 -1.11 34.15
N TRP A 249 -4.60 -0.58 35.31
CA TRP A 249 -4.84 0.85 35.52
C TRP A 249 -3.61 1.74 35.32
N GLY A 250 -2.41 1.16 35.41
CA GLY A 250 -1.16 1.88 35.12
C GLY A 250 -1.06 2.30 33.65
N ARG A 251 -1.55 1.48 32.74
CA ARG A 251 -1.52 1.77 31.28
C ARG A 251 -2.32 3.01 30.89
N PRO A 252 -3.61 3.14 31.26
CA PRO A 252 -4.37 4.36 30.98
C PRO A 252 -3.72 5.63 31.54
N ALA A 253 -3.17 5.57 32.77
CA ALA A 253 -2.47 6.70 33.37
C ALA A 253 -1.19 7.08 32.61
N ALA A 254 -0.38 6.09 32.21
CA ALA A 254 0.82 6.30 31.39
C ALA A 254 0.48 6.90 30.03
N TRP A 255 -0.59 6.43 29.37
CA TRP A 255 -1.07 6.99 28.11
C TRP A 255 -1.52 8.43 28.23
N MET A 256 -2.21 8.79 29.31
CA MET A 256 -2.64 10.16 29.56
C MET A 256 -1.44 11.09 29.70
N LEU A 257 -0.44 10.69 30.51
CA LEU A 257 0.80 11.47 30.68
C LEU A 257 1.56 11.61 29.36
N LEU A 258 1.74 10.52 28.61
CA LEU A 258 2.38 10.55 27.30
C LEU A 258 1.64 11.47 26.33
N GLY A 259 0.30 11.42 26.34
CA GLY A 259 -0.55 12.28 25.54
C GLY A 259 -0.34 13.76 25.82
N ILE A 260 -0.24 14.15 27.09
CA ILE A 260 0.04 15.53 27.50
C ILE A 260 1.41 15.98 26.96
N VAL A 261 2.45 15.13 27.10
CA VAL A 261 3.80 15.46 26.62
C VAL A 261 3.83 15.60 25.11
N ILE A 262 3.31 14.62 24.36
CA ILE A 262 3.32 14.63 22.90
C ILE A 262 2.50 15.80 22.34
N SER A 263 1.32 16.06 22.91
CA SER A 263 0.49 17.21 22.51
C SER A 263 1.19 18.52 22.80
N GLY A 264 1.83 18.63 23.96
CA GLY A 264 2.61 19.80 24.33
C GLY A 264 3.80 20.03 23.39
N MET A 265 4.50 18.96 22.98
CA MET A 265 5.59 19.05 22.01
C MET A 265 5.09 19.49 20.62
N LEU A 266 3.98 18.92 20.14
CA LEU A 266 3.39 19.29 18.84
C LEU A 266 2.94 20.75 18.84
N LEU A 267 2.19 21.16 19.84
CA LEU A 267 1.70 22.54 19.97
C LEU A 267 2.85 23.53 20.19
N GLY A 268 3.85 23.19 21.00
CA GLY A 268 5.03 24.01 21.24
C GLY A 268 5.88 24.18 19.97
N TRP A 269 6.04 23.11 19.18
CA TRP A 269 6.72 23.17 17.89
C TRP A 269 5.98 24.09 16.90
N LEU A 270 4.66 23.93 16.76
CA LEU A 270 3.83 24.78 15.91
C LEU A 270 3.94 26.26 16.33
N TRP A 271 3.80 26.54 17.63
CA TRP A 271 3.88 27.91 18.16
C TRP A 271 5.26 28.54 17.89
N ARG A 272 6.35 27.77 18.11
CA ARG A 272 7.72 28.32 18.04
C ARG A 272 8.28 28.42 16.62
N PHE A 273 7.98 27.43 15.78
CA PHE A 273 8.64 27.27 14.47
C PHE A 273 7.71 27.49 13.29
N ARG A 274 6.38 27.44 13.49
CA ARG A 274 5.39 27.58 12.43
C ARG A 274 4.25 28.53 12.82
N PRO A 275 4.54 29.81 13.06
CA PRO A 275 3.53 30.79 13.42
C PRO A 275 2.43 30.92 12.35
N ASP A 276 2.76 30.69 11.09
CA ASP A 276 1.79 30.71 9.99
C ASP A 276 0.74 29.61 10.12
N TYR A 277 1.13 28.41 10.57
CA TYR A 277 0.18 27.31 10.83
C TYR A 277 -0.58 27.54 12.14
N TRP A 278 0.12 28.06 13.15
CA TRP A 278 -0.46 28.39 14.44
C TRP A 278 -1.63 29.37 14.35
N ASN A 279 -1.53 30.35 13.45
CA ASN A 279 -2.55 31.38 13.25
C ASN A 279 -3.69 30.94 12.31
N ARG A 280 -3.58 29.77 11.67
CA ARG A 280 -4.59 29.23 10.75
C ARG A 280 -5.36 28.07 11.38
N GLY A 281 -6.53 28.34 11.98
CA GLY A 281 -7.33 27.32 12.67
C GLY A 281 -7.63 26.07 11.85
N ARG A 282 -7.88 26.19 10.54
CA ARG A 282 -8.10 25.05 9.65
C ARG A 282 -6.88 24.15 9.52
N THR A 283 -5.69 24.73 9.41
CA THR A 283 -4.42 23.99 9.36
C THR A 283 -4.17 23.23 10.65
N LEU A 284 -4.46 23.84 11.80
CA LEU A 284 -4.35 23.16 13.11
C LEU A 284 -5.31 21.97 13.21
N ILE A 285 -6.55 22.13 12.73
CA ILE A 285 -7.52 21.03 12.72
C ILE A 285 -7.04 19.89 11.81
N LEU A 286 -6.50 20.20 10.64
CA LEU A 286 -5.94 19.19 9.72
C LEU A 286 -4.81 18.40 10.38
N ILE A 287 -3.82 19.10 10.96
CA ILE A 287 -2.69 18.45 11.66
C ILE A 287 -3.20 17.57 12.82
N GLY A 288 -4.13 18.10 13.62
CA GLY A 288 -4.75 17.36 14.72
C GLY A 288 -5.53 16.13 14.22
N LEU A 289 -6.27 16.24 13.14
CA LEU A 289 -7.04 15.15 12.56
C LEU A 289 -6.11 14.02 12.04
N ILE A 290 -5.08 14.37 11.28
CA ILE A 290 -4.11 13.38 10.78
C ILE A 290 -3.40 12.68 11.93
N PHE A 291 -2.99 13.47 12.95
CA PHE A 291 -2.36 12.92 14.15
C PHE A 291 -3.30 11.96 14.90
N ALA A 292 -4.55 12.37 15.08
CA ALA A 292 -5.59 11.58 15.73
C ALA A 292 -5.81 10.23 15.06
N VAL A 293 -5.98 10.26 13.73
CA VAL A 293 -6.18 9.04 12.93
C VAL A 293 -4.95 8.14 13.04
N ALA A 294 -3.74 8.69 12.95
CA ALA A 294 -2.50 7.92 13.08
C ALA A 294 -2.36 7.27 14.47
N VAL A 295 -2.61 8.02 15.56
CA VAL A 295 -2.57 7.49 16.93
C VAL A 295 -3.57 6.37 17.14
N LEU A 296 -4.82 6.56 16.71
CA LEU A 296 -5.87 5.54 16.83
C LEU A 296 -5.55 4.31 15.98
N ALA A 297 -5.07 4.51 14.76
CA ALA A 297 -4.71 3.41 13.86
C ALA A 297 -3.59 2.54 14.45
N VAL A 298 -2.61 3.13 15.12
CA VAL A 298 -1.53 2.40 15.80
C VAL A 298 -2.01 1.75 17.11
N LYS A 299 -2.87 2.43 17.87
CA LYS A 299 -3.32 1.96 19.18
C LYS A 299 -4.30 0.78 19.09
N LEU A 300 -5.22 0.79 18.12
CA LEU A 300 -6.26 -0.24 17.99
C LEU A 300 -5.70 -1.65 17.80
N PRO A 301 -4.70 -1.91 16.95
CA PRO A 301 -4.09 -3.22 16.78
C PRO A 301 -2.96 -3.51 17.78
N ALA A 302 -2.67 -2.60 18.71
CA ALA A 302 -1.63 -2.82 19.73
C ALA A 302 -1.91 -4.11 20.52
N GLY A 303 -0.87 -4.91 20.73
CA GLY A 303 -1.00 -6.24 21.34
C GLY A 303 -1.16 -7.39 20.34
N ARG A 304 -1.30 -7.11 19.04
CA ARG A 304 -1.21 -8.10 17.97
C ARG A 304 0.18 -8.07 17.34
N ALA A 305 0.71 -9.24 16.95
CA ALA A 305 2.09 -9.33 16.51
C ALA A 305 2.36 -8.64 15.16
N THR A 306 1.53 -8.89 14.15
CA THR A 306 1.76 -8.49 12.76
C THR A 306 1.01 -7.22 12.37
N LEU A 307 -0.19 -7.00 12.92
CA LEU A 307 -1.06 -5.91 12.50
C LEU A 307 -0.46 -4.50 12.70
N PRO A 308 0.31 -4.21 13.78
CA PRO A 308 0.96 -2.90 13.92
C PRO A 308 1.89 -2.55 12.76
N TYR A 309 2.55 -3.56 12.15
CA TYR A 309 3.43 -3.38 10.99
C TYR A 309 2.67 -3.19 9.68
N LEU A 310 1.40 -3.57 9.62
CA LEU A 310 0.54 -3.35 8.45
C LEU A 310 -0.09 -1.94 8.43
N ILE A 311 -0.03 -1.20 9.55
CA ILE A 311 -0.61 0.15 9.63
C ILE A 311 0.19 1.14 8.77
N PRO A 312 -0.46 1.87 7.87
CA PRO A 312 0.21 2.76 6.91
C PRO A 312 0.59 4.11 7.57
N THR A 313 1.37 4.08 8.65
CA THR A 313 1.75 5.27 9.44
C THR A 313 2.52 6.30 8.61
N ALA A 314 3.29 5.86 7.63
CA ALA A 314 4.01 6.73 6.70
C ALA A 314 3.08 7.71 5.95
N ALA A 315 1.82 7.33 5.72
CA ALA A 315 0.83 8.20 5.09
C ALA A 315 0.63 9.52 5.85
N ALA A 316 0.66 9.50 7.19
CA ALA A 316 0.52 10.72 8.01
C ALA A 316 1.65 11.72 7.74
N GLY A 317 2.90 11.24 7.67
CA GLY A 317 4.05 12.07 7.33
C GLY A 317 4.02 12.58 5.88
N MET A 318 3.73 11.70 4.93
CA MET A 318 3.63 12.06 3.51
C MET A 318 2.52 13.08 3.25
N LEU A 319 1.34 12.91 3.85
CA LEU A 319 0.22 13.85 3.71
C LEU A 319 0.60 15.25 4.20
N LEU A 320 1.20 15.37 5.39
CA LEU A 320 1.61 16.67 5.89
C LEU A 320 2.76 17.27 5.07
N THR A 321 3.65 16.44 4.53
CA THR A 321 4.72 16.92 3.65
C THR A 321 4.17 17.52 2.36
N VAL A 322 3.19 16.88 1.75
CA VAL A 322 2.56 17.35 0.51
C VAL A 322 1.67 18.57 0.77
N LEU A 323 0.85 18.53 1.83
CA LEU A 323 -0.12 19.58 2.12
C LEU A 323 0.49 20.83 2.76
N LEU A 324 1.56 20.67 3.53
CA LEU A 324 2.19 21.76 4.28
C LEU A 324 3.68 21.85 3.93
N ASP A 325 4.51 21.09 4.65
CA ASP A 325 5.96 21.04 4.42
C ASP A 325 6.60 19.79 5.05
N ALA A 326 7.85 19.50 4.65
CA ALA A 326 8.61 18.35 5.13
C ALA A 326 8.87 18.39 6.65
N GLY A 327 8.99 19.60 7.24
CA GLY A 327 9.20 19.74 8.68
C GLY A 327 8.00 19.27 9.47
N ALA A 328 6.77 19.60 9.02
CA ALA A 328 5.53 19.12 9.62
C ALA A 328 5.39 17.60 9.52
N GLY A 329 5.74 17.04 8.34
CA GLY A 329 5.76 15.59 8.12
C GLY A 329 6.75 14.87 9.03
N MET A 330 7.96 15.39 9.17
CA MET A 330 9.01 14.82 10.04
C MET A 330 8.61 14.80 11.52
N VAL A 331 8.10 15.92 12.04
CA VAL A 331 7.64 16.00 13.42
C VAL A 331 6.48 15.04 13.67
N MET A 332 5.54 14.95 12.72
CA MET A 332 4.44 13.99 12.80
C MET A 332 4.96 12.56 12.90
N LEU A 333 5.89 12.15 12.04
CA LEU A 333 6.45 10.80 12.05
C LEU A 333 7.19 10.50 13.36
N ALA A 334 7.97 11.45 13.87
CA ALA A 334 8.68 11.26 15.14
C ALA A 334 7.69 11.03 16.31
N LEU A 335 6.62 11.83 16.39
CA LEU A 335 5.62 11.68 17.44
C LEU A 335 4.80 10.38 17.29
N VAL A 336 4.43 10.01 16.07
CA VAL A 336 3.72 8.74 15.80
C VAL A 336 4.62 7.54 16.08
N ALA A 337 5.92 7.61 15.81
CA ALA A 337 6.88 6.55 16.14
C ALA A 337 6.99 6.32 17.65
N ILE A 338 7.03 7.40 18.46
CA ILE A 338 7.01 7.29 19.92
C ILE A 338 5.73 6.60 20.38
N VAL A 339 4.58 7.00 19.82
CA VAL A 339 3.29 6.36 20.11
C VAL A 339 3.31 4.88 19.71
N ALA A 340 3.80 4.56 18.54
CA ALA A 340 3.86 3.18 18.05
C ALA A 340 4.73 2.29 18.93
N GLY A 341 5.93 2.74 19.25
CA GLY A 341 6.84 1.99 20.13
C GLY A 341 6.27 1.77 21.53
N THR A 342 5.65 2.79 22.12
CA THR A 342 5.05 2.67 23.46
C THR A 342 3.77 1.83 23.47
N ALA A 343 2.96 1.90 22.42
CA ALA A 343 1.72 1.13 22.30
C ALA A 343 1.96 -0.39 22.25
N THR A 344 3.10 -0.80 21.75
CA THR A 344 3.47 -2.21 21.55
C THR A 344 4.47 -2.75 22.58
N GLY A 345 4.39 -2.29 23.81
CA GLY A 345 5.22 -2.79 24.91
C GLY A 345 6.65 -2.26 24.89
N SER A 346 6.85 -1.01 24.49
CA SER A 346 8.14 -0.32 24.36
C SER A 346 9.05 -0.91 23.27
N SER A 347 8.46 -1.31 22.16
CA SER A 347 9.18 -1.84 21.00
C SER A 347 10.00 -0.76 20.30
N LEU A 348 11.33 -0.87 20.42
CA LEU A 348 12.27 -0.02 19.68
C LEU A 348 12.18 -0.31 18.18
N GLU A 349 11.97 -1.58 17.83
CA GLU A 349 11.82 -2.00 16.42
C GLU A 349 10.67 -1.27 15.73
N LEU A 350 9.46 -1.33 16.31
CA LEU A 350 8.30 -0.68 15.67
C LEU A 350 8.45 0.84 15.63
N ALA A 351 9.06 1.45 16.68
CA ALA A 351 9.36 2.88 16.64
C ALA A 351 10.34 3.22 15.50
N THR A 352 11.40 2.42 15.34
CA THR A 352 12.39 2.59 14.27
C THR A 352 11.77 2.36 12.88
N TYR A 353 10.95 1.32 12.75
CA TYR A 353 10.18 0.98 11.55
C TYR A 353 9.30 2.17 11.09
N VAL A 354 8.45 2.67 11.98
CA VAL A 354 7.55 3.80 11.69
C VAL A 354 8.33 5.06 11.31
N PHE A 355 9.41 5.37 12.05
CA PHE A 355 10.17 6.58 11.81
C PHE A 355 11.00 6.50 10.53
N LEU A 356 11.84 5.48 10.37
CA LEU A 356 12.76 5.38 9.23
C LEU A 356 12.02 5.09 7.93
N GLY A 357 11.02 4.19 7.94
CA GLY A 357 10.19 3.95 6.77
C GLY A 357 9.42 5.18 6.33
N GLY A 358 8.76 5.85 7.28
CA GLY A 358 8.07 7.11 7.01
C GLY A 358 9.01 8.21 6.51
N PHE A 359 10.22 8.32 7.10
CA PHE A 359 11.23 9.30 6.68
C PHE A 359 11.75 9.05 5.27
N ALA A 360 11.97 7.77 4.90
CA ALA A 360 12.33 7.40 3.52
C ALA A 360 11.25 7.82 2.52
N GLY A 361 9.98 7.59 2.87
CA GLY A 361 8.84 8.08 2.08
C GLY A 361 8.82 9.59 1.93
N LEU A 362 9.07 10.31 3.01
CA LEU A 362 9.12 11.77 3.03
C LEU A 362 10.24 12.33 2.15
N LEU A 363 11.42 11.71 2.14
CA LEU A 363 12.54 12.10 1.28
C LEU A 363 12.24 11.89 -0.20
N ALA A 364 11.46 10.87 -0.54
CA ALA A 364 11.10 10.55 -1.92
C ALA A 364 9.97 11.45 -2.46
N VAL A 365 9.07 11.92 -1.59
CA VAL A 365 7.97 12.82 -1.97
C VAL A 365 8.50 14.22 -2.22
N ARG A 366 8.34 14.72 -3.46
CA ARG A 366 8.69 16.11 -3.84
C ARG A 366 7.42 16.95 -3.97
N LYS A 367 7.55 18.26 -3.68
CA LYS A 367 6.51 19.24 -4.03
C LYS A 367 6.34 19.23 -5.54
N GLY A 368 5.20 18.83 -6.05
CA GLY A 368 4.96 18.76 -7.50
C GLY A 368 4.01 17.62 -7.92
N GLU A 369 3.59 16.78 -6.98
CA GLU A 369 2.42 15.89 -7.05
C GLU A 369 2.32 14.97 -8.29
N ARG A 370 3.45 14.66 -8.92
CA ARG A 370 3.45 13.67 -9.99
C ARG A 370 3.32 12.28 -9.38
N LEU A 371 2.39 11.48 -9.89
CA LEU A 371 2.05 10.15 -9.39
C LEU A 371 3.27 9.25 -9.15
N HIS A 372 4.28 9.33 -10.02
CA HIS A 372 5.48 8.51 -9.89
C HIS A 372 6.30 8.78 -8.61
N PHE A 373 6.26 10.01 -8.04
CA PHE A 373 6.94 10.29 -6.77
C PHE A 373 6.29 9.58 -5.58
N PHE A 374 4.97 9.43 -5.58
CA PHE A 374 4.28 8.65 -4.55
C PHE A 374 4.60 7.15 -4.65
N VAL A 375 4.70 6.62 -5.89
CA VAL A 375 5.12 5.23 -6.12
C VAL A 375 6.56 5.03 -5.66
N GLN A 376 7.46 5.95 -5.99
CA GLN A 376 8.85 5.92 -5.50
C GLN A 376 8.92 5.97 -3.98
N ALA A 377 8.08 6.81 -3.34
CA ALA A 377 7.99 6.86 -1.88
C ALA A 377 7.54 5.52 -1.30
N GLY A 378 6.52 4.88 -1.88
CA GLY A 378 6.08 3.55 -1.46
C GLY A 378 7.18 2.50 -1.56
N ILE A 379 7.95 2.50 -2.64
CA ILE A 379 9.11 1.60 -2.81
C ILE A 379 10.19 1.90 -1.76
N ALA A 380 10.49 3.18 -1.50
CA ALA A 380 11.47 3.60 -0.51
C ALA A 380 11.06 3.19 0.91
N ILE A 381 9.77 3.35 1.25
CA ILE A 381 9.19 2.88 2.52
C ILE A 381 9.38 1.37 2.64
N ALA A 382 8.90 0.59 1.66
CA ALA A 382 8.98 -0.85 1.68
C ALA A 382 10.43 -1.33 1.84
N ALA A 383 11.37 -0.79 1.05
CA ALA A 383 12.77 -1.16 1.11
C ALA A 383 13.38 -0.87 2.50
N THR A 384 13.09 0.30 3.07
CA THR A 384 13.59 0.68 4.40
C THR A 384 13.01 -0.22 5.48
N ASP A 385 11.71 -0.49 5.43
CA ASP A 385 10.99 -1.30 6.40
C ASP A 385 11.47 -2.77 6.38
N LEU A 386 11.72 -3.33 5.19
CA LEU A 386 12.32 -4.65 5.04
C LEU A 386 13.71 -4.71 5.68
N VAL A 387 14.53 -3.67 5.49
CA VAL A 387 15.86 -3.58 6.12
C VAL A 387 15.74 -3.49 7.63
N VAL A 388 14.84 -2.64 8.17
CA VAL A 388 14.63 -2.53 9.62
C VAL A 388 14.24 -3.86 10.22
N VAL A 389 13.23 -4.54 9.70
CA VAL A 389 12.81 -5.87 10.17
C VAL A 389 13.97 -6.87 10.05
N GLY A 390 14.73 -6.84 8.95
CA GLY A 390 15.91 -7.70 8.75
C GLY A 390 17.00 -7.47 9.81
N VAL A 391 17.26 -6.21 10.19
CA VAL A 391 18.23 -5.88 11.26
C VAL A 391 17.78 -6.48 12.59
N PHE A 392 16.51 -6.33 12.96
CA PHE A 392 16.01 -6.88 14.22
C PHE A 392 15.94 -8.42 14.22
N ALA A 393 15.68 -9.03 13.05
CA ALA A 393 15.79 -10.49 12.89
C ALA A 393 17.24 -10.97 13.09
N LEU A 394 18.23 -10.27 12.53
CA LEU A 394 19.65 -10.58 12.75
C LEU A 394 20.09 -10.38 14.21
N LEU A 395 19.43 -9.49 14.95
CA LEU A 395 19.61 -9.32 16.38
C LEU A 395 18.91 -10.43 17.22
N GLY A 396 18.31 -11.42 16.55
CA GLY A 396 17.69 -12.57 17.20
C GLY A 396 16.28 -12.33 17.73
N GLN A 397 15.59 -11.26 17.27
CA GLN A 397 14.24 -10.94 17.74
C GLN A 397 13.14 -11.69 16.98
N HIS A 398 13.45 -12.25 15.81
CA HIS A 398 12.52 -12.97 14.96
C HIS A 398 13.13 -14.26 14.42
N ASP A 399 12.31 -15.30 14.32
CA ASP A 399 12.61 -16.46 13.51
C ASP A 399 12.34 -16.17 12.02
N VAL A 400 12.73 -17.07 11.14
CA VAL A 400 12.56 -16.88 9.68
C VAL A 400 11.09 -16.72 9.29
N ALA A 401 10.18 -17.46 9.93
CA ALA A 401 8.75 -17.39 9.65
C ALA A 401 8.16 -16.04 10.09
N GLY A 402 8.53 -15.56 11.28
CA GLY A 402 8.15 -14.26 11.79
C GLY A 402 8.67 -13.12 10.92
N MET A 403 9.94 -13.16 10.51
CA MET A 403 10.54 -12.18 9.61
C MET A 403 9.78 -12.09 8.28
N LEU A 404 9.46 -13.23 7.66
CA LEU A 404 8.72 -13.26 6.38
C LEU A 404 7.31 -12.68 6.51
N GLN A 405 6.61 -12.95 7.62
CA GLN A 405 5.30 -12.36 7.89
C GLN A 405 5.38 -10.84 8.06
N LEU A 406 6.38 -10.33 8.78
CA LEU A 406 6.59 -8.90 8.96
C LEU A 406 7.01 -8.22 7.65
N TRP A 407 7.80 -8.87 6.82
CA TRP A 407 8.13 -8.37 5.47
C TRP A 407 6.89 -8.23 4.58
N ALA A 408 6.00 -9.23 4.60
CA ALA A 408 4.74 -9.14 3.88
C ALA A 408 3.87 -7.98 4.39
N ALA A 409 3.80 -7.79 5.72
CA ALA A 409 3.09 -6.67 6.33
C ALA A 409 3.71 -5.32 5.94
N ALA A 410 5.04 -5.20 5.91
CA ALA A 410 5.76 -3.99 5.52
C ALA A 410 5.46 -3.57 4.07
N VAL A 411 5.51 -4.51 3.13
CA VAL A 411 5.13 -4.25 1.73
C VAL A 411 3.67 -3.82 1.62
N GLY A 412 2.78 -4.50 2.36
CA GLY A 412 1.36 -4.14 2.42
C GLY A 412 1.15 -2.74 2.99
N ALA A 413 1.80 -2.38 4.10
CA ALA A 413 1.73 -1.05 4.72
C ALA A 413 2.20 0.05 3.77
N ALA A 414 3.32 -0.15 3.08
CA ALA A 414 3.86 0.80 2.11
C ALA A 414 2.90 1.02 0.93
N ALA A 415 2.31 -0.05 0.41
CA ALA A 415 1.30 0.03 -0.65
C ALA A 415 0.05 0.79 -0.18
N ILE A 416 -0.50 0.46 0.98
CA ILE A 416 -1.66 1.14 1.56
C ILE A 416 -1.33 2.61 1.84
N ALA A 417 -0.16 2.93 2.41
CA ALA A 417 0.27 4.30 2.67
C ALA A 417 0.31 5.15 1.38
N THR A 418 0.83 4.58 0.30
CA THR A 418 0.86 5.22 -1.01
C THR A 418 -0.54 5.50 -1.53
N VAL A 419 -1.42 4.50 -1.52
CA VAL A 419 -2.81 4.62 -2.01
C VAL A 419 -3.60 5.63 -1.16
N VAL A 420 -3.48 5.55 0.17
CA VAL A 420 -4.15 6.49 1.10
C VAL A 420 -3.67 7.91 0.85
N THR A 421 -2.37 8.13 0.68
CA THR A 421 -1.83 9.45 0.42
C THR A 421 -2.34 10.02 -0.89
N ILE A 422 -2.27 9.26 -1.99
CA ILE A 422 -2.76 9.68 -3.32
C ILE A 422 -4.28 9.96 -3.29
N GLY A 423 -5.05 9.09 -2.63
CA GLY A 423 -6.52 9.24 -2.59
C GLY A 423 -7.02 10.37 -1.70
N SER A 424 -6.24 10.79 -0.70
CA SER A 424 -6.72 11.75 0.31
C SER A 424 -6.09 13.14 0.23
N PHE A 425 -4.90 13.32 -0.36
CA PHE A 425 -4.23 14.63 -0.34
C PHE A 425 -5.04 15.75 -1.01
N ALA A 426 -5.63 15.48 -2.18
CA ALA A 426 -6.42 16.47 -2.91
C ALA A 426 -7.74 16.77 -2.18
N LEU A 427 -8.39 15.75 -1.63
CA LEU A 427 -9.62 15.89 -0.84
C LEU A 427 -9.37 16.74 0.42
N LEU A 428 -8.33 16.40 1.19
CA LEU A 428 -7.97 17.13 2.39
C LEU A 428 -7.51 18.56 2.06
N GLY A 429 -6.70 18.75 1.02
CA GLY A 429 -6.31 20.07 0.55
C GLY A 429 -7.53 20.95 0.28
N ASN A 430 -8.51 20.43 -0.43
CA ASN A 430 -9.73 21.16 -0.77
C ASN A 430 -10.58 21.46 0.48
N MET A 431 -10.81 20.47 1.35
CA MET A 431 -11.59 20.64 2.58
C MET A 431 -10.98 21.70 3.53
N PHE A 432 -9.67 21.72 3.65
CA PHE A 432 -8.98 22.63 4.58
C PHE A 432 -8.53 23.94 3.91
N GLY A 433 -8.80 24.10 2.61
CA GLY A 433 -8.46 25.31 1.84
C GLY A 433 -6.95 25.46 1.61
N ILE A 434 -6.24 24.36 1.52
CA ILE A 434 -4.82 24.29 1.16
C ILE A 434 -4.76 24.09 -0.35
N LEU A 435 -4.13 25.02 -1.01
CA LEU A 435 -3.98 25.00 -2.46
C LEU A 435 -2.89 24.00 -2.86
N THR A 436 -3.30 22.92 -3.52
CA THR A 436 -2.38 21.86 -3.98
C THR A 436 -1.88 22.15 -5.38
N GLY A 437 -0.70 21.60 -5.76
CA GLY A 437 -0.16 21.77 -7.11
C GLY A 437 -1.08 21.16 -8.19
N SER A 438 -1.78 20.06 -7.88
CA SER A 438 -2.78 19.47 -8.78
C SER A 438 -3.94 20.43 -9.04
N GLN A 439 -4.43 21.10 -8.01
CA GLN A 439 -5.47 22.11 -8.13
C GLN A 439 -4.97 23.34 -8.91
N LEU A 440 -3.72 23.76 -8.68
CA LEU A 440 -3.10 24.82 -9.46
C LEU A 440 -2.98 24.46 -10.95
N MET A 441 -2.57 23.23 -11.27
CA MET A 441 -2.50 22.75 -12.66
C MET A 441 -3.87 22.70 -13.32
N GLU A 442 -4.91 22.30 -12.57
CA GLU A 442 -6.30 22.36 -13.05
C GLU A 442 -6.74 23.80 -13.32
N LEU A 443 -6.44 24.74 -12.41
CA LEU A 443 -6.75 26.14 -12.57
C LEU A 443 -5.94 26.81 -13.68
N ALA A 444 -4.75 26.30 -14.00
CA ALA A 444 -3.95 26.79 -15.13
C ALA A 444 -4.51 26.38 -16.51
N ASN A 445 -5.48 25.48 -16.56
CA ASN A 445 -6.06 25.00 -17.81
C ASN A 445 -6.88 26.11 -18.50
N PRO A 446 -6.58 26.45 -19.76
CA PRO A 446 -7.33 27.47 -20.52
C PRO A 446 -8.85 27.18 -20.69
N SER A 447 -9.25 25.92 -20.47
CA SER A 447 -10.68 25.53 -20.50
C SER A 447 -11.45 25.95 -19.24
N GLN A 448 -10.79 26.45 -18.20
CA GLN A 448 -11.46 26.98 -17.01
C GLN A 448 -12.39 28.15 -17.39
N PRO A 449 -13.60 28.20 -16.82
CA PRO A 449 -14.63 29.14 -17.27
C PRO A 449 -14.18 30.59 -17.33
N LEU A 450 -13.47 31.10 -16.32
CA LEU A 450 -12.99 32.47 -16.29
C LEU A 450 -11.86 32.71 -17.30
N LEU A 451 -10.91 31.78 -17.45
CA LEU A 451 -9.82 31.90 -18.43
C LEU A 451 -10.38 31.83 -19.86
N ARG A 452 -11.38 30.99 -20.10
CA ARG A 452 -12.07 30.91 -21.37
C ARG A 452 -12.79 32.22 -21.71
N ARG A 453 -13.44 32.86 -20.71
CA ARG A 453 -14.05 34.19 -20.89
C ARG A 453 -12.99 35.25 -21.19
N LEU A 454 -11.85 35.26 -20.45
CA LEU A 454 -10.74 36.16 -20.75
C LEU A 454 -10.25 35.98 -22.19
N LEU A 455 -10.09 34.74 -22.65
CA LEU A 455 -9.61 34.46 -24.01
C LEU A 455 -10.61 34.97 -25.08
N THR A 456 -11.94 34.89 -24.84
CA THR A 456 -12.95 35.24 -25.84
C THR A 456 -13.43 36.67 -25.75
N GLU A 457 -13.53 37.25 -24.53
CA GLU A 457 -14.09 38.57 -24.29
C GLU A 457 -13.01 39.66 -24.19
N THR A 458 -11.79 39.29 -23.70
CA THR A 458 -10.64 40.18 -23.48
C THR A 458 -9.33 39.55 -23.93
N PRO A 459 -9.15 39.23 -25.22
CA PRO A 459 -7.98 38.47 -25.68
C PRO A 459 -6.65 39.19 -25.40
N GLY A 460 -6.63 40.52 -25.38
CA GLY A 460 -5.43 41.35 -25.02
C GLY A 460 -5.06 41.11 -23.55
N THR A 461 -5.99 41.15 -22.64
CA THR A 461 -5.75 40.85 -21.21
C THR A 461 -5.32 39.41 -21.00
N TYR A 462 -5.93 38.43 -21.70
CA TYR A 462 -5.52 37.02 -21.62
C TYR A 462 -4.06 36.85 -22.04
N HIS A 463 -3.65 37.46 -23.18
CA HIS A 463 -2.27 37.40 -23.65
C HIS A 463 -1.31 38.04 -22.67
N HIS A 464 -1.65 39.22 -22.14
CA HIS A 464 -0.89 39.91 -21.10
C HIS A 464 -0.69 39.00 -19.88
N SER A 465 -1.75 38.41 -19.37
CA SER A 465 -1.72 37.50 -18.20
C SER A 465 -0.79 36.29 -18.43
N LEU A 466 -0.78 35.72 -19.64
CA LEU A 466 0.14 34.64 -19.99
C LEU A 466 1.62 35.16 -20.00
N MET A 467 1.87 36.34 -20.53
CA MET A 467 3.21 36.92 -20.57
C MET A 467 3.73 37.27 -19.18
N VAL A 468 2.87 37.83 -18.32
CA VAL A 468 3.18 38.08 -16.91
C VAL A 468 3.48 36.74 -16.20
N GLY A 469 2.70 35.69 -16.44
CA GLY A 469 2.96 34.37 -15.89
C GLY A 469 4.30 33.77 -16.33
N ASN A 470 4.63 33.90 -17.61
CA ASN A 470 5.92 33.44 -18.16
C ASN A 470 7.11 34.21 -17.59
N LEU A 471 6.91 35.47 -17.20
CA LEU A 471 7.93 36.31 -16.58
C LEU A 471 8.06 36.01 -15.08
N ALA A 472 6.94 35.84 -14.39
CA ALA A 472 6.87 35.66 -12.94
C ALA A 472 7.34 34.27 -12.46
N GLU A 473 7.07 33.19 -13.21
CA GLU A 473 7.42 31.82 -12.84
C GLU A 473 8.93 31.60 -12.66
N PRO A 474 9.81 31.95 -13.62
CA PRO A 474 11.26 31.83 -13.44
C PRO A 474 11.80 32.74 -12.32
N ALA A 475 11.22 33.91 -12.14
CA ALA A 475 11.62 34.84 -11.08
C ALA A 475 11.27 34.30 -9.69
N ALA A 476 10.07 33.73 -9.53
CA ALA A 476 9.70 33.02 -8.31
C ALA A 476 10.64 31.84 -8.01
N THR A 477 10.99 31.06 -9.03
CA THR A 477 11.98 29.98 -8.92
C THR A 477 13.32 30.47 -8.41
N ALA A 478 13.82 31.60 -8.95
CA ALA A 478 15.14 32.18 -8.61
C ALA A 478 15.25 32.57 -7.12
N ILE A 479 14.14 32.93 -6.48
CA ILE A 479 14.11 33.34 -5.06
C ILE A 479 13.57 32.24 -4.12
N GLY A 480 13.26 31.04 -4.65
CA GLY A 480 12.69 29.93 -3.85
C GLY A 480 11.25 30.17 -3.40
N ALA A 481 10.50 31.04 -4.09
CA ALA A 481 9.05 31.20 -3.97
C ALA A 481 8.32 30.10 -4.78
N ASP A 482 7.00 29.98 -4.65
CA ASP A 482 6.21 28.99 -5.38
C ASP A 482 5.98 29.44 -6.86
N PRO A 483 6.68 28.83 -7.85
CA PRO A 483 6.59 29.27 -9.22
C PRO A 483 5.23 28.96 -9.86
N LEU A 484 4.63 27.81 -9.52
CA LEU A 484 3.34 27.41 -10.08
C LEU A 484 2.22 28.30 -9.57
N LEU A 485 2.21 28.58 -8.25
CA LEU A 485 1.26 29.51 -7.65
C LEU A 485 1.37 30.90 -8.29
N THR A 486 2.59 31.40 -8.44
CA THR A 486 2.85 32.73 -9.02
C THR A 486 2.35 32.80 -10.46
N ARG A 487 2.60 31.77 -11.26
CA ARG A 487 2.13 31.68 -12.65
C ARG A 487 0.61 31.63 -12.73
N VAL A 488 -0.04 30.79 -11.91
CA VAL A 488 -1.49 30.67 -11.92
C VAL A 488 -2.13 31.95 -11.40
N ALA A 489 -1.57 32.59 -10.39
CA ALA A 489 -2.00 33.89 -9.92
C ALA A 489 -1.94 34.96 -11.04
N ALA A 490 -0.89 34.94 -11.86
CA ALA A 490 -0.77 35.82 -13.03
C ALA A 490 -1.91 35.59 -14.05
N TYR A 491 -2.40 34.36 -14.22
CA TYR A 491 -3.51 34.12 -15.14
C TYR A 491 -4.84 34.73 -14.68
N TYR A 492 -5.02 34.91 -13.37
CA TYR A 492 -6.27 35.40 -12.77
C TYR A 492 -6.19 36.83 -12.22
N HIS A 493 -5.00 37.47 -12.18
CA HIS A 493 -4.85 38.76 -11.49
C HIS A 493 -5.77 39.84 -12.07
N ASP A 494 -6.00 39.79 -13.37
CA ASP A 494 -6.70 40.82 -14.18
C ASP A 494 -8.10 40.38 -14.67
N ILE A 495 -8.69 39.33 -14.09
CA ILE A 495 -10.04 38.84 -14.51
C ILE A 495 -11.13 39.91 -14.38
N GLY A 496 -10.94 40.93 -13.56
CA GLY A 496 -11.89 42.01 -13.41
C GLY A 496 -12.03 42.92 -14.62
N LYS A 497 -11.07 42.92 -15.54
CA LYS A 497 -11.13 43.65 -16.82
C LYS A 497 -12.25 43.13 -17.72
N LEU A 498 -12.78 41.91 -17.43
CA LEU A 498 -14.01 41.40 -18.04
C LEU A 498 -15.26 42.28 -17.80
N ALA A 499 -15.29 43.08 -16.72
CA ALA A 499 -16.42 43.95 -16.42
C ALA A 499 -16.54 45.09 -17.44
N ASN A 500 -15.41 45.60 -17.90
CA ASN A 500 -15.38 46.75 -18.82
C ASN A 500 -14.13 46.68 -19.75
N PRO A 501 -14.12 45.76 -20.74
CA PRO A 501 -12.94 45.47 -21.57
C PRO A 501 -12.33 46.68 -22.27
N LEU A 502 -13.15 47.57 -22.83
CA LEU A 502 -12.71 48.67 -23.68
C LEU A 502 -12.02 49.81 -22.90
N VAL A 503 -12.08 49.81 -21.58
CA VAL A 503 -11.32 50.74 -20.72
C VAL A 503 -9.83 50.46 -20.79
N PHE A 504 -9.42 49.23 -21.11
CA PHE A 504 -8.01 48.82 -21.09
C PHE A 504 -7.45 48.79 -22.49
N ILE A 505 -6.32 49.50 -22.66
CA ILE A 505 -5.68 49.75 -23.97
C ILE A 505 -5.33 48.47 -24.72
N GLU A 506 -5.02 47.40 -24.03
CA GLU A 506 -4.70 46.10 -24.64
C GLU A 506 -5.89 45.43 -25.32
N ASN A 507 -7.11 45.86 -25.02
CA ASN A 507 -8.35 45.32 -25.62
C ASN A 507 -8.98 46.31 -26.65
N GLN A 508 -8.43 47.51 -26.79
CA GLN A 508 -8.90 48.51 -27.77
C GLN A 508 -8.40 48.13 -29.17
N SER A 509 -9.28 48.16 -30.18
CA SER A 509 -8.94 47.77 -31.54
C SER A 509 -8.95 48.94 -32.55
N ASN A 510 -9.62 50.06 -32.23
CA ASN A 510 -9.92 51.10 -33.20
C ASN A 510 -9.19 52.45 -33.02
N GLY A 511 -8.20 52.52 -32.09
CA GLY A 511 -7.41 53.71 -31.87
C GLY A 511 -8.12 54.88 -31.11
N GLU A 512 -9.38 54.70 -30.73
CA GLU A 512 -10.10 55.63 -29.87
C GLU A 512 -9.89 55.20 -28.40
N ASN A 513 -9.27 56.10 -27.62
CA ASN A 513 -9.03 55.84 -26.20
C ASN A 513 -10.10 56.57 -25.37
N ILE A 514 -10.93 55.79 -24.69
CA ILE A 514 -12.04 56.30 -23.84
C ILE A 514 -11.55 57.30 -22.77
N HIS A 515 -10.28 57.18 -22.35
CA HIS A 515 -9.64 58.09 -21.39
C HIS A 515 -9.31 59.46 -21.92
N ASP A 516 -9.45 59.72 -23.22
CA ASP A 516 -9.24 61.02 -23.80
C ASP A 516 -10.43 61.95 -23.58
N GLU A 517 -11.65 61.35 -23.39
CA GLU A 517 -12.88 62.07 -23.13
C GLU A 517 -13.19 62.23 -21.65
N LEU A 518 -12.50 61.47 -20.77
CA LEU A 518 -12.75 61.42 -19.33
C LEU A 518 -11.80 62.36 -18.56
N SER A 519 -12.31 62.86 -17.39
CA SER A 519 -11.39 63.51 -16.44
C SER A 519 -10.33 62.55 -15.95
N PRO A 520 -9.13 63.00 -15.56
CA PRO A 520 -8.08 62.14 -14.98
C PRO A 520 -8.58 61.38 -13.75
N GLU A 521 -9.44 61.96 -12.91
CA GLU A 521 -10.04 61.38 -11.75
C GLU A 521 -11.01 60.23 -12.10
N ASP A 522 -11.88 60.43 -13.09
CA ASP A 522 -12.83 59.42 -13.56
C ASP A 522 -12.08 58.25 -14.21
N SER A 523 -11.07 58.56 -15.03
CA SER A 523 -10.17 57.54 -15.61
C SER A 523 -9.49 56.67 -14.53
N ALA A 524 -8.95 57.31 -13.48
CA ALA A 524 -8.32 56.58 -12.37
C ALA A 524 -9.34 55.74 -11.56
N ALA A 525 -10.56 56.27 -11.41
CA ALA A 525 -11.63 55.54 -10.70
C ALA A 525 -12.04 54.28 -11.47
N ILE A 526 -12.32 54.38 -12.76
CA ILE A 526 -12.73 53.28 -13.63
C ILE A 526 -11.61 52.22 -13.73
N LEU A 527 -10.35 52.65 -13.87
CA LEU A 527 -9.23 51.72 -13.90
C LEU A 527 -9.13 50.88 -12.60
N ARG A 528 -9.35 51.51 -11.42
CA ARG A 528 -9.28 50.82 -10.14
C ARG A 528 -10.41 49.84 -9.93
N GLU A 529 -11.57 50.04 -10.62
CA GLU A 529 -12.78 49.22 -10.46
C GLU A 529 -12.51 47.75 -10.84
N HIS A 530 -11.59 47.45 -11.77
CA HIS A 530 -11.29 46.05 -12.14
C HIS A 530 -10.85 45.20 -10.96
N VAL A 531 -10.16 45.75 -9.97
CA VAL A 531 -9.73 45.01 -8.78
C VAL A 531 -10.95 44.52 -7.99
N ALA A 532 -11.92 45.37 -7.74
CA ALA A 532 -13.15 44.99 -7.04
C ALA A 532 -14.00 43.99 -7.85
N ALA A 533 -14.16 44.26 -9.16
CA ALA A 533 -14.85 43.36 -10.07
C ALA A 533 -14.15 41.98 -10.17
N GLY A 534 -12.81 41.98 -10.19
CA GLY A 534 -12.01 40.73 -10.21
C GLY A 534 -12.22 39.88 -8.96
N ILE A 535 -12.24 40.50 -7.79
CA ILE A 535 -12.54 39.82 -6.52
C ILE A 535 -13.96 39.23 -6.58
N ASP A 536 -14.97 39.95 -7.07
CA ASP A 536 -16.33 39.46 -7.18
C ASP A 536 -16.45 38.26 -8.15
N PHE A 537 -15.82 38.36 -9.34
CA PHE A 537 -15.76 37.23 -10.28
C PHE A 537 -15.07 36.02 -9.70
N ALA A 538 -13.97 36.20 -8.98
CA ALA A 538 -13.23 35.12 -8.34
C ALA A 538 -14.06 34.40 -7.26
N TYR A 539 -14.82 35.16 -6.43
CA TYR A 539 -15.72 34.55 -5.45
C TYR A 539 -16.88 33.81 -6.09
N LYS A 540 -17.50 34.38 -7.14
CA LYS A 540 -18.59 33.74 -7.91
C LYS A 540 -18.11 32.44 -8.56
N ALA A 541 -16.89 32.42 -9.07
CA ALA A 541 -16.26 31.23 -9.65
C ALA A 541 -15.69 30.26 -8.60
N LYS A 542 -15.82 30.57 -7.28
CA LYS A 542 -15.31 29.77 -6.18
C LYS A 542 -13.79 29.50 -6.25
N LEU A 543 -13.03 30.46 -6.74
CA LEU A 543 -11.57 30.34 -6.74
C LEU A 543 -11.04 30.21 -5.31
N PRO A 544 -9.93 29.50 -5.11
CA PRO A 544 -9.29 29.37 -3.80
C PRO A 544 -8.91 30.72 -3.21
N LYS A 545 -9.17 30.93 -1.91
CA LYS A 545 -8.84 32.20 -1.23
C LYS A 545 -7.39 32.66 -1.40
N PRO A 546 -6.36 31.75 -1.32
CA PRO A 546 -4.99 32.18 -1.57
C PRO A 546 -4.78 32.78 -2.95
N LEU A 547 -5.50 32.31 -3.98
CA LEU A 547 -5.42 32.85 -5.34
C LEU A 547 -6.16 34.18 -5.45
N ILE A 548 -7.33 34.30 -4.83
CA ILE A 548 -8.10 35.58 -4.80
C ILE A 548 -7.28 36.70 -4.18
N ALA A 549 -6.45 36.40 -3.19
CA ALA A 549 -5.63 37.38 -2.49
C ALA A 549 -4.64 38.13 -3.40
N PHE A 550 -4.24 37.54 -4.53
CA PHE A 550 -3.34 38.20 -5.48
C PHE A 550 -4.04 39.33 -6.26
N ILE A 551 -5.34 39.25 -6.48
CA ILE A 551 -6.09 40.24 -7.27
C ILE A 551 -5.95 41.65 -6.67
N PRO A 552 -6.18 41.92 -5.38
CA PRO A 552 -5.96 43.26 -4.84
C PRO A 552 -4.48 43.60 -4.64
N GLN A 553 -3.58 42.59 -4.52
CA GLN A 553 -2.17 42.81 -4.19
C GLN A 553 -1.29 43.13 -5.40
N HIS A 554 -1.70 42.76 -6.62
CA HIS A 554 -0.84 42.92 -7.79
C HIS A 554 -0.60 44.40 -8.14
N HIS A 555 -1.46 45.31 -7.76
CA HIS A 555 -1.23 46.75 -7.83
C HIS A 555 -0.89 47.37 -6.47
N GLY A 556 -1.15 46.68 -5.36
CA GLY A 556 -0.91 47.21 -4.01
C GLY A 556 -1.58 48.57 -3.80
N THR A 557 -0.80 49.53 -3.35
CA THR A 557 -1.20 50.95 -3.21
C THR A 557 -0.49 51.84 -4.21
N ALA A 558 -0.05 51.29 -5.36
CA ALA A 558 0.71 52.01 -6.36
C ALA A 558 -0.10 53.19 -6.97
N LEU A 559 0.64 54.22 -7.35
CA LEU A 559 0.09 55.43 -7.95
C LEU A 559 -0.17 55.21 -9.46
N LEU A 560 -1.31 55.61 -9.95
CA LEU A 560 -1.62 55.79 -11.36
C LEU A 560 -0.93 57.09 -11.88
N SER A 561 0.40 57.02 -12.02
CA SER A 561 1.28 58.20 -12.23
C SER A 561 0.89 59.03 -13.45
N PHE A 562 0.48 58.37 -14.53
CA PHE A 562 0.03 59.06 -15.75
C PHE A 562 -1.17 59.98 -15.49
N PHE A 563 -2.23 59.44 -14.88
CA PHE A 563 -3.46 60.22 -14.59
C PHE A 563 -3.25 61.25 -13.50
N TYR A 564 -2.40 60.94 -12.49
CA TYR A 564 -2.02 61.92 -11.50
C TYR A 564 -1.25 63.10 -12.11
N ALA A 565 -0.31 62.82 -13.00
CA ALA A 565 0.41 63.88 -13.73
C ALA A 565 -0.53 64.71 -14.63
N LYS A 566 -1.45 64.03 -15.35
CA LYS A 566 -2.47 64.72 -16.16
C LYS A 566 -3.37 65.60 -15.29
N ALA A 567 -3.79 65.16 -14.11
CA ALA A 567 -4.59 65.93 -13.17
C ALA A 567 -3.82 67.15 -12.62
N ARG A 568 -2.55 67.00 -12.31
CA ARG A 568 -1.68 68.12 -11.87
C ARG A 568 -1.52 69.19 -12.96
N VAL A 569 -1.33 68.76 -14.20
CA VAL A 569 -1.29 69.70 -15.35
C VAL A 569 -2.61 70.44 -15.53
N ALA A 570 -3.73 69.70 -15.52
CA ALA A 570 -5.06 70.27 -15.63
C ALA A 570 -5.40 71.26 -14.49
N ALA A 571 -4.97 70.96 -13.26
CA ALA A 571 -5.15 71.85 -12.10
C ALA A 571 -4.30 73.15 -12.21
N ALA A 572 -3.12 73.07 -12.84
CA ALA A 572 -2.22 74.21 -13.02
C ALA A 572 -2.62 75.11 -14.20
N GLU A 573 -3.29 74.60 -15.21
CA GLU A 573 -3.64 75.29 -16.45
C GLU A 573 -4.36 76.61 -16.23
N PRO A 574 -5.41 76.74 -15.38
CA PRO A 574 -6.13 77.99 -15.10
C PRO A 574 -5.22 79.06 -14.47
N PHE A 575 -4.08 78.65 -13.91
CA PHE A 575 -3.12 79.51 -13.20
C PHE A 575 -1.83 79.79 -14.04
N GLY A 576 -1.85 79.48 -15.32
CA GLY A 576 -0.75 79.73 -16.21
C GLY A 576 0.27 78.60 -16.34
N GLY A 577 -0.10 77.40 -15.92
CA GLY A 577 0.69 76.18 -16.04
C GLY A 577 1.64 75.91 -14.86
N LEU A 578 2.33 74.77 -14.92
CA LEU A 578 3.20 74.27 -13.84
C LEU A 578 4.43 75.16 -13.54
N ASP A 579 4.81 76.02 -14.50
CA ASP A 579 5.96 76.90 -14.37
C ASP A 579 5.67 78.15 -13.53
N THR A 580 4.41 78.41 -13.18
CA THR A 580 4.00 79.52 -12.30
C THR A 580 3.90 79.07 -10.83
N ALA A 581 4.16 79.93 -9.89
CA ALA A 581 4.04 79.62 -8.46
C ALA A 581 2.59 79.24 -8.05
N ALA A 582 1.61 79.92 -8.67
CA ALA A 582 0.20 79.62 -8.45
C ALA A 582 -0.25 78.31 -9.07
N GLY A 583 0.21 78.01 -10.27
CA GLY A 583 -0.06 76.71 -10.94
C GLY A 583 0.63 75.53 -10.23
N ALA A 584 1.88 75.70 -9.78
CA ALA A 584 2.59 74.67 -8.99
C ALA A 584 1.85 74.39 -7.68
N ALA A 585 1.36 75.44 -6.96
CA ALA A 585 0.59 75.28 -5.76
C ALA A 585 -0.76 74.56 -6.02
N ALA A 586 -1.44 74.88 -7.13
CA ALA A 586 -2.68 74.19 -7.55
C ALA A 586 -2.43 72.71 -7.90
N ALA A 587 -1.32 72.42 -8.60
CA ALA A 587 -0.92 71.06 -8.91
C ALA A 587 -0.58 70.26 -7.63
N ASP A 588 0.09 70.85 -6.66
CA ASP A 588 0.45 70.19 -5.40
C ASP A 588 -0.78 69.99 -4.46
N ALA A 589 -1.86 70.74 -4.68
CA ALA A 589 -3.17 70.56 -3.98
C ALA A 589 -3.97 69.34 -4.52
N VAL A 590 -3.59 68.74 -5.61
CA VAL A 590 -4.26 67.54 -6.17
C VAL A 590 -4.06 66.36 -5.21
N ASP A 591 -5.17 65.82 -4.65
CA ASP A 591 -5.11 64.71 -3.71
C ASP A 591 -4.62 63.42 -4.36
N GLN A 592 -3.38 63.06 -4.13
CA GLN A 592 -2.73 61.87 -4.64
C GLN A 592 -3.49 60.57 -4.28
N ARG A 593 -4.22 60.51 -3.16
CA ARG A 593 -4.96 59.33 -2.72
C ARG A 593 -6.05 58.91 -3.71
N ARG A 594 -6.59 59.86 -4.44
CA ARG A 594 -7.65 59.60 -5.48
C ARG A 594 -7.06 58.82 -6.67
N PHE A 595 -5.74 58.83 -6.85
CA PHE A 595 -5.02 58.16 -7.92
C PHE A 595 -4.24 56.95 -7.48
N ARG A 596 -4.37 56.52 -6.22
CA ARG A 596 -3.74 55.29 -5.71
C ARG A 596 -4.71 54.12 -5.68
N HIS A 597 -4.19 52.92 -5.95
CA HIS A 597 -4.93 51.68 -5.74
C HIS A 597 -5.22 51.48 -4.23
N SER A 598 -6.29 50.73 -3.92
CA SER A 598 -6.79 50.61 -2.55
C SER A 598 -5.98 49.63 -1.70
N GLY A 599 -5.11 48.83 -2.31
CA GLY A 599 -4.32 47.82 -1.60
C GLY A 599 -5.07 46.51 -1.31
N PRO A 600 -4.53 45.66 -0.48
CA PRO A 600 -3.28 45.80 0.29
C PRO A 600 -2.03 45.70 -0.57
N LYS A 601 -0.87 46.12 -0.04
CA LYS A 601 0.44 45.85 -0.62
C LYS A 601 0.70 44.32 -0.68
N PRO A 602 1.66 43.85 -1.50
CA PRO A 602 2.04 42.44 -1.51
C PRO A 602 2.38 41.93 -0.11
N GLN A 603 1.78 40.78 0.27
CA GLN A 603 1.96 40.15 1.57
C GLN A 603 2.86 38.91 1.51
N THR A 604 3.17 38.43 0.30
CA THR A 604 4.01 37.26 0.06
C THR A 604 5.04 37.55 -1.02
N ARG A 605 6.09 36.72 -1.11
CA ARG A 605 7.10 36.83 -2.17
C ARG A 605 6.50 36.65 -3.56
N GLU A 606 5.56 35.72 -3.69
CA GLU A 606 4.84 35.46 -4.93
C GLU A 606 4.05 36.69 -5.39
N ALA A 607 3.36 37.35 -4.48
CA ALA A 607 2.59 38.56 -4.79
C ALA A 607 3.52 39.74 -5.17
N ALA A 608 4.68 39.86 -4.52
CA ALA A 608 5.68 40.86 -4.87
C ALA A 608 6.26 40.61 -6.27
N VAL A 609 6.59 39.34 -6.59
CA VAL A 609 7.05 38.96 -7.94
C VAL A 609 5.99 39.25 -8.99
N LEU A 610 4.72 38.93 -8.71
CA LEU A 610 3.59 39.20 -9.62
C LEU A 610 3.45 40.70 -9.89
N MET A 611 3.45 41.55 -8.84
CA MET A 611 3.39 42.98 -8.98
C MET A 611 4.52 43.56 -9.86
N LEU A 612 5.73 43.06 -9.65
CA LEU A 612 6.89 43.50 -10.44
C LEU A 612 6.79 43.03 -11.88
N ALA A 613 6.35 41.76 -12.10
CA ALA A 613 6.20 41.17 -13.42
C ALA A 613 5.14 41.90 -14.27
N ASP A 614 4.00 42.22 -13.65
CA ASP A 614 2.91 42.98 -14.27
C ASP A 614 3.39 44.36 -14.75
N GLY A 615 4.00 45.16 -13.86
CA GLY A 615 4.53 46.45 -14.21
C GLY A 615 5.63 46.38 -15.26
N VAL A 616 6.52 45.43 -15.19
CA VAL A 616 7.61 45.22 -16.15
C VAL A 616 7.09 44.80 -17.51
N GLU A 617 6.14 43.84 -17.59
CA GLU A 617 5.56 43.40 -18.86
C GLU A 617 4.87 44.58 -19.58
N ALA A 618 3.99 45.27 -18.88
CA ALA A 618 3.25 46.42 -19.45
C ALA A 618 4.20 47.52 -19.97
N SER A 619 5.25 47.83 -19.20
CA SER A 619 6.19 48.90 -19.57
C SER A 619 7.11 48.48 -20.71
N VAL A 620 7.66 47.25 -20.71
CA VAL A 620 8.53 46.76 -21.81
C VAL A 620 7.73 46.59 -23.10
N ARG A 621 6.47 46.18 -23.02
CA ARG A 621 5.57 46.07 -24.19
C ARG A 621 5.38 47.44 -24.89
N SER A 622 5.36 48.52 -24.13
CA SER A 622 5.17 49.88 -24.67
C SER A 622 6.44 50.50 -25.25
N LEU A 623 7.62 49.90 -25.10
CA LEU A 623 8.87 50.38 -25.63
C LEU A 623 8.86 50.40 -27.17
N SER A 624 9.36 51.49 -27.75
CA SER A 624 9.55 51.61 -29.21
C SER A 624 10.69 50.73 -29.72
N SER A 625 11.79 50.61 -28.95
CA SER A 625 12.87 49.64 -29.19
C SER A 625 12.98 48.68 -28.00
N ARG A 626 13.03 47.39 -28.29
CA ARG A 626 13.18 46.34 -27.29
C ARG A 626 14.56 45.67 -27.36
N ASP A 627 15.59 46.49 -27.55
CA ASP A 627 16.97 46.06 -27.44
C ASP A 627 17.33 45.75 -25.97
N GLU A 628 18.45 45.03 -25.79
CA GLU A 628 18.89 44.58 -24.47
C GLU A 628 19.10 45.74 -23.48
N ALA A 629 19.63 46.87 -23.95
CA ALA A 629 19.90 48.01 -23.09
C ALA A 629 18.61 48.69 -22.63
N SER A 630 17.65 48.88 -23.54
CA SER A 630 16.32 49.43 -23.23
C SER A 630 15.51 48.53 -22.29
N ILE A 631 15.56 47.20 -22.48
CA ILE A 631 14.91 46.25 -21.57
C ILE A 631 15.54 46.34 -20.18
N LYS A 632 16.88 46.30 -20.05
CA LYS A 632 17.57 46.39 -18.76
C LYS A 632 17.24 47.70 -18.01
N ALA A 633 17.23 48.81 -18.73
CA ALA A 633 16.89 50.10 -18.16
C ALA A 633 15.44 50.14 -17.64
N MET A 634 14.49 49.69 -18.45
CA MET A 634 13.08 49.70 -18.09
C MET A 634 12.79 48.78 -16.89
N VAL A 635 13.32 47.54 -16.89
CA VAL A 635 13.15 46.59 -15.75
C VAL A 635 13.68 47.20 -14.46
N SER A 636 14.91 47.83 -14.53
CA SER A 636 15.50 48.46 -13.36
C SER A 636 14.69 49.66 -12.88
N GLN A 637 14.16 50.48 -13.79
CA GLN A 637 13.33 51.62 -13.48
C GLN A 637 12.05 51.20 -12.73
N ILE A 638 11.29 50.23 -13.25
CA ILE A 638 10.06 49.79 -12.63
C ILE A 638 10.30 49.16 -11.24
N ILE A 639 11.35 48.37 -11.08
CA ILE A 639 11.69 47.79 -9.77
C ILE A 639 12.04 48.89 -8.78
N GLN A 640 12.87 49.89 -9.19
CA GLN A 640 13.21 51.00 -8.31
C GLN A 640 12.01 51.89 -7.96
N GLU A 641 11.09 52.11 -8.89
CA GLU A 641 9.84 52.83 -8.64
C GLU A 641 8.99 52.12 -7.57
N ARG A 642 8.80 50.81 -7.68
CA ARG A 642 8.04 50.04 -6.70
C ARG A 642 8.72 49.98 -5.34
N LEU A 643 10.04 49.86 -5.30
CA LEU A 643 10.82 49.92 -4.06
C LEU A 643 10.73 51.30 -3.40
N GLY A 644 10.91 52.37 -4.19
CA GLY A 644 10.87 53.76 -3.72
C GLY A 644 9.48 54.15 -3.19
N ASP A 645 8.40 53.64 -3.79
CA ASP A 645 7.02 53.81 -3.31
C ASP A 645 6.67 52.90 -2.12
N GLY A 646 7.62 52.11 -1.65
CA GLY A 646 7.45 51.22 -0.48
C GLY A 646 6.42 50.12 -0.68
N GLN A 647 6.20 49.69 -1.91
CA GLN A 647 5.19 48.65 -2.22
C GLN A 647 5.58 47.26 -1.68
N LEU A 648 6.89 47.02 -1.49
CA LEU A 648 7.41 45.72 -1.03
C LEU A 648 7.64 45.64 0.47
N ASN A 649 7.25 46.68 1.26
CA ASN A 649 7.57 46.76 2.68
C ASN A 649 6.81 45.80 3.57
N GLU A 650 5.76 45.15 3.06
CA GLU A 650 4.87 44.26 3.85
C GLU A 650 5.07 42.77 3.50
N CYS A 651 6.09 42.42 2.72
CA CYS A 651 6.43 41.05 2.37
C CYS A 651 7.87 40.68 2.72
N ASP A 652 8.12 39.41 3.00
CA ASP A 652 9.46 38.88 3.36
C ASP A 652 10.37 38.70 2.13
N ILE A 653 10.54 39.76 1.32
CA ILE A 653 11.45 39.78 0.17
C ILE A 653 12.71 40.55 0.54
N THR A 654 13.90 39.97 0.30
CA THR A 654 15.17 40.63 0.57
C THR A 654 15.66 41.42 -0.64
N ILE A 655 16.56 42.36 -0.42
CA ILE A 655 17.23 43.10 -1.53
C ILE A 655 17.93 42.12 -2.49
N ARG A 656 18.50 41.04 -1.96
CA ARG A 656 19.11 39.99 -2.79
C ARG A 656 18.09 39.29 -3.68
N ASP A 657 16.89 39.02 -3.13
CA ASP A 657 15.81 38.39 -3.90
C ASP A 657 15.32 39.33 -5.00
N VAL A 658 15.19 40.63 -4.74
CA VAL A 658 14.81 41.63 -5.75
C VAL A 658 15.84 41.67 -6.90
N GLU A 659 17.13 41.57 -6.57
CA GLU A 659 18.18 41.51 -7.61
C GLU A 659 18.07 40.25 -8.46
N ARG A 660 17.82 39.08 -7.85
CA ARG A 660 17.59 37.83 -8.60
C ARG A 660 16.32 37.88 -9.46
N VAL A 661 15.27 38.52 -8.97
CA VAL A 661 14.04 38.77 -9.75
C VAL A 661 14.34 39.63 -10.95
N ARG A 662 15.13 40.72 -10.77
CA ARG A 662 15.58 41.62 -11.87
C ARG A 662 16.32 40.85 -12.94
N GLU A 663 17.30 40.02 -12.55
CA GLU A 663 18.09 39.21 -13.49
C GLU A 663 17.20 38.19 -14.23
N ALA A 664 16.28 37.52 -13.53
CA ALA A 664 15.37 36.60 -14.15
C ALA A 664 14.44 37.25 -15.17
N PHE A 665 13.90 38.45 -14.85
CA PHE A 665 13.07 39.22 -15.79
C PHE A 665 13.86 39.64 -17.04
N ILE A 666 15.09 40.19 -16.87
CA ILE A 666 15.93 40.58 -17.98
C ILE A 666 16.24 39.37 -18.88
N GLY A 667 16.68 38.28 -18.31
CA GLY A 667 16.97 37.04 -19.05
C GLY A 667 15.80 36.54 -19.86
N GLN A 668 14.61 36.50 -19.22
CA GLN A 668 13.37 36.03 -19.85
C GLN A 668 12.94 36.98 -20.99
N LEU A 669 12.94 38.29 -20.75
CA LEU A 669 12.52 39.29 -21.74
C LEU A 669 13.44 39.34 -22.95
N ILE A 670 14.77 39.26 -22.75
CA ILE A 670 15.73 39.17 -23.87
C ILE A 670 15.40 37.91 -24.70
N GLY A 671 15.15 36.75 -24.06
CA GLY A 671 14.76 35.53 -24.76
C GLY A 671 13.46 35.69 -25.55
N MET A 672 12.45 36.36 -24.96
CA MET A 672 11.12 36.57 -25.58
C MET A 672 11.15 37.53 -26.78
N TYR A 673 11.96 38.59 -26.71
CA TYR A 673 12.05 39.62 -27.73
C TYR A 673 13.29 39.46 -28.61
N HIS A 674 14.07 38.37 -28.48
CA HIS A 674 15.20 38.13 -29.35
C HIS A 674 14.75 38.13 -30.79
N GLN A 675 15.31 39.08 -31.61
CA GLN A 675 15.02 39.11 -33.04
C GLN A 675 15.45 37.77 -33.64
N ARG A 676 14.49 37.08 -34.23
CA ARG A 676 14.82 35.90 -35.05
C ARG A 676 15.81 36.38 -36.10
N ILE A 677 16.99 35.77 -36.12
CA ILE A 677 17.92 35.95 -37.23
C ILE A 677 17.09 35.74 -38.49
N ALA A 678 16.95 36.82 -39.29
CA ALA A 678 16.28 36.69 -40.58
C ALA A 678 17.06 35.64 -41.36
N TYR A 679 16.47 34.48 -41.56
CA TYR A 679 17.01 33.49 -42.47
C TYR A 679 17.19 34.21 -43.79
N PRO A 680 18.40 34.26 -44.38
CA PRO A 680 18.59 34.89 -45.69
C PRO A 680 17.63 34.22 -46.64
N GLN A 681 16.70 35.02 -47.16
CA GLN A 681 15.74 34.54 -48.16
C GLN A 681 16.54 33.94 -49.30
N ASN A 682 16.58 32.63 -49.26
CA ASN A 682 16.70 31.70 -50.37
C ASN A 682 17.70 32.01 -51.48
N LYS A 683 18.90 31.47 -51.35
CA LYS A 683 19.68 31.00 -52.51
C LYS A 683 18.88 29.99 -53.41
N ILE A 684 17.76 29.51 -53.00
CA ILE A 684 16.90 28.58 -53.78
C ILE A 684 16.25 29.28 -54.96
N VAL A 685 15.76 30.53 -54.78
CA VAL A 685 15.15 31.29 -55.89
C VAL A 685 16.22 31.68 -56.92
N GLU A 686 17.47 31.93 -56.51
CA GLU A 686 18.59 32.25 -57.41
C GLU A 686 19.06 31.02 -58.21
N LEU A 687 18.96 29.84 -57.64
CA LEU A 687 19.27 28.58 -58.33
C LEU A 687 18.16 28.14 -59.31
N GLU A 688 16.90 28.41 -59.04
CA GLU A 688 15.80 28.16 -59.99
C GLU A 688 15.83 29.15 -61.15
N THR A 689 16.16 30.44 -60.92
CA THR A 689 16.32 31.45 -61.97
C THR A 689 17.54 31.17 -62.86
N ARG A 690 18.60 30.58 -62.34
CA ARG A 690 19.75 30.13 -63.10
C ARG A 690 19.49 28.87 -63.92
N ARG A 691 18.65 27.92 -63.43
CA ARG A 691 18.22 26.75 -64.16
C ARG A 691 17.26 27.09 -65.31
N GLY A 692 16.42 28.12 -65.14
CA GLY A 692 15.50 28.59 -66.18
C GLY A 692 16.14 29.36 -67.32
N ARG A 693 17.42 29.84 -67.21
CA ARG A 693 18.17 30.53 -68.26
C ARG A 693 19.18 29.64 -69.00
N GLY A 694 19.23 28.35 -68.72
CA GLY A 694 20.18 27.44 -69.37
C GLY A 694 19.56 26.47 -70.40
N LEU A 695 18.29 26.66 -70.76
CA LEU A 695 17.60 25.91 -71.82
C LEU A 695 16.85 26.94 -72.73
N GLY A 696 17.59 27.62 -73.54
CA GLY A 696 17.10 28.47 -74.63
C GLY A 696 18.24 28.68 -75.61
#